data_36c73953d7b2a00b852bfcc5822ade4d
#
_entry.id   36c73953d7b2a00b852bfcc5822ade4d
#
_cell.length_a   1.000
_cell.length_b   1.000
_cell.length_c   1.000
_cell.angle_alpha   90.00
_cell.angle_beta   90.00
_cell.angle_gamma   90.00
#
_symmetry.space_group_name_H-M   'P 1'
#
loop_
_entity.id
_entity.type
_entity.pdbx_description
1 polymer ?
#
loop_
_entity_poly.entity_id
_entity_poly.type
_entity_poly.pdbx_seq_one_letter_code
_entity_poly.pdbx_strand_id
1 'polypeptide(L)'
;MHFTLSLKSMSSIMGVLSLLAGALIVFFVGKAGVDQAVLSVTADKIQGVGKAMSLQIGRMLEPAQAVLRQVSFDPIATADTLDERLDRSFVLTEELKANPLVSSIYVGNSKGEFFLARRLDNPGTRDLVKPPPGAVYLLQSIERMPDGKVLGEFLFYDQDMVLVSRRQQADYEFDPRVRTWYLSAQQAPATAVMSSPYVFFTTRQIGLSLSRTSRSRDAVIGIDVVLDDLASYLRDLKFTPGTELALVDGQNKVLAYPEVSRFLMPEGESFVFKTVDMLGVPSLQQLLLKPQGSGGVHDVTADGKDWLGMSVPVDMGMTQNLRLLAVAPYDELTEGVRRMGNRTLLFIAAVVLAFLPIGWWVGNTLGSSLDRLIRRTREIRRFDFETGKDAKSRDRAREVAELSKDMDGMAETIEHFLQISQKLATEKDMQRMLEAVLREVVNATHCLSGAVYLHLDDVMRRNAVVGDACAQLPETFDYETERGTWARDRPLANGLKQVELELRDRNGQLQGLLVLAHRGTGAHLDEGFSAFLARLSGMLAVSIETRQLIDAQKQLLNAVVKLMADAIDAKSPYTGGHCKRVPELALLLADRMNRDTAGPYQAFQMDDAQRYEFYLGAWLHDCGKVTSAEHIVDKASKLEVIYNRIHEIRMRFEVLWRDAEIAHLQRVAAGASTAESEAQLRARHAALQDDFAFIAQCNLGGEVMADERIERLRQIAGQSWLRHFDDRLGLAVGELRHLDETRPHAPALPAREQVLADRADHIVSWGTSRPPVEKGDPANLYGFDMVLPAYKQDMGELHNLSIRRGTLTDEDRFRINDHIVQTYIMLRRLPWPRALSRVPELAATHHEKMDGNGYPRRLDASGLNSFDRIMALADIFEALTAADRPYRPAKKLSEAMHIMAEMCRDGHLDPELFRYFLHSGIWQSFAAEHMRPEQLDQVDISALEQMLPAATPAS
;
A
#
# COMPACT_ATOMS: atom_id res chain seq x y z
N MET A 1 -43.16 -37.04 -61.41
CA MET A 1 -42.07 -37.98 -61.23
C MET A 1 -41.38 -37.59 -59.91
N HIS A 2 -41.72 -38.29 -58.82
CA HIS A 2 -40.99 -38.15 -57.56
C HIS A 2 -39.73 -38.99 -57.66
N PHE A 3 -38.57 -38.30 -57.74
CA PHE A 3 -37.29 -38.96 -57.62
C PHE A 3 -37.02 -39.19 -56.13
N THR A 4 -37.28 -40.39 -55.61
CA THR A 4 -36.81 -40.86 -54.33
C THR A 4 -35.35 -41.36 -54.52
N LEU A 5 -34.38 -40.49 -54.29
CA LEU A 5 -32.98 -40.89 -54.14
C LEU A 5 -32.83 -41.69 -52.85
N SER A 6 -32.24 -42.87 -52.93
CA SER A 6 -31.96 -43.70 -51.74
C SER A 6 -31.12 -42.88 -50.77
N LEU A 7 -31.30 -43.14 -49.45
CA LEU A 7 -30.53 -42.50 -48.40
C LEU A 7 -28.99 -42.56 -48.63
N LYS A 8 -28.57 -43.60 -49.35
CA LYS A 8 -27.17 -43.85 -49.80
C LYS A 8 -26.67 -42.87 -50.82
N SER A 9 -27.48 -42.56 -51.82
CA SER A 9 -27.12 -41.60 -52.90
C SER A 9 -27.33 -40.14 -52.42
N MET A 10 -28.34 -39.92 -51.56
CA MET A 10 -28.59 -38.62 -50.95
C MET A 10 -27.49 -38.27 -49.93
N SER A 11 -27.00 -39.24 -49.17
CA SER A 11 -25.84 -39.00 -48.22
C SER A 11 -24.54 -38.74 -48.96
N SER A 12 -24.28 -39.41 -50.10
CA SER A 12 -23.10 -39.14 -50.92
C SER A 12 -23.13 -37.80 -51.63
N ILE A 13 -24.29 -37.44 -52.22
CA ILE A 13 -24.48 -36.14 -52.88
C ILE A 13 -24.59 -35.01 -51.86
N MET A 14 -25.28 -35.24 -50.74
CA MET A 14 -25.33 -34.27 -49.64
C MET A 14 -24.00 -34.16 -48.93
N GLY A 15 -23.21 -35.21 -48.79
CA GLY A 15 -21.87 -35.21 -48.29
C GLY A 15 -20.91 -34.34 -49.13
N VAL A 16 -20.98 -34.48 -50.44
CA VAL A 16 -20.18 -33.65 -51.35
C VAL A 16 -20.68 -32.18 -51.38
N LEU A 17 -21.99 -31.95 -51.43
CA LEU A 17 -22.57 -30.62 -51.39
C LEU A 17 -22.41 -29.95 -50.04
N SER A 18 -22.51 -30.70 -48.93
CA SER A 18 -22.28 -30.14 -47.59
C SER A 18 -20.80 -29.87 -47.31
N LEU A 19 -19.87 -30.69 -47.86
CA LEU A 19 -18.42 -30.41 -47.81
C LEU A 19 -18.05 -29.16 -48.61
N LEU A 20 -18.67 -28.96 -49.80
CA LEU A 20 -18.46 -27.76 -50.58
C LEU A 20 -19.11 -26.52 -49.93
N ALA A 21 -20.34 -26.66 -49.45
CA ALA A 21 -21.02 -25.57 -48.74
C ALA A 21 -20.35 -25.25 -47.40
N GLY A 22 -19.93 -26.28 -46.63
CA GLY A 22 -19.19 -26.14 -45.39
C GLY A 22 -17.81 -25.51 -45.61
N ALA A 23 -17.11 -25.89 -46.68
CA ALA A 23 -15.83 -25.28 -47.04
C ALA A 23 -15.98 -23.79 -47.44
N LEU A 24 -17.08 -23.45 -48.15
CA LEU A 24 -17.38 -22.07 -48.50
C LEU A 24 -17.77 -21.23 -47.27
N ILE A 25 -18.57 -21.78 -46.37
CA ILE A 25 -18.97 -21.14 -45.12
C ILE A 25 -17.73 -20.98 -44.19
N VAL A 26 -16.91 -22.00 -44.04
CA VAL A 26 -15.68 -21.94 -43.23
C VAL A 26 -14.68 -20.96 -43.83
N PHE A 27 -14.64 -20.88 -45.20
CA PHE A 27 -13.81 -19.88 -45.89
C PHE A 27 -14.28 -18.45 -45.61
N PHE A 28 -15.59 -18.16 -45.74
CA PHE A 28 -16.12 -16.81 -45.53
C PHE A 28 -16.20 -16.44 -44.04
N VAL A 29 -16.65 -17.35 -43.18
CA VAL A 29 -16.71 -17.13 -41.73
C VAL A 29 -15.30 -17.11 -41.11
N GLY A 30 -14.39 -17.96 -41.59
CA GLY A 30 -13.01 -18.00 -41.19
C GLY A 30 -12.26 -16.71 -41.57
N LYS A 31 -12.50 -16.21 -42.78
CA LYS A 31 -11.92 -14.94 -43.24
C LYS A 31 -12.46 -13.76 -42.43
N ALA A 32 -13.78 -13.66 -42.27
CA ALA A 32 -14.40 -12.58 -41.47
C ALA A 32 -14.02 -12.67 -39.98
N GLY A 33 -13.93 -13.87 -39.43
CA GLY A 33 -13.54 -14.10 -38.06
C GLY A 33 -12.06 -13.79 -37.78
N VAL A 34 -11.17 -14.09 -38.75
CA VAL A 34 -9.75 -13.75 -38.67
C VAL A 34 -9.57 -12.22 -38.71
N ASP A 35 -10.24 -11.52 -39.66
CA ASP A 35 -10.14 -10.08 -39.78
C ASP A 35 -10.65 -9.35 -38.53
N GLN A 36 -11.74 -9.83 -37.92
CA GLN A 36 -12.31 -9.24 -36.71
C GLN A 36 -11.49 -9.58 -35.43
N ALA A 37 -10.97 -10.81 -35.35
CA ALA A 37 -10.10 -11.22 -34.24
C ALA A 37 -8.73 -10.50 -34.29
N VAL A 38 -8.20 -10.25 -35.49
CA VAL A 38 -6.96 -9.47 -35.68
C VAL A 38 -7.14 -8.05 -35.16
N LEU A 39 -8.25 -7.40 -35.52
CA LEU A 39 -8.53 -6.03 -35.05
C LEU A 39 -8.64 -5.94 -33.51
N SER A 40 -9.43 -6.85 -32.90
CA SER A 40 -9.65 -6.80 -31.44
C SER A 40 -8.37 -7.13 -30.64
N VAL A 41 -7.66 -8.21 -31.02
CA VAL A 41 -6.42 -8.63 -30.33
C VAL A 41 -5.30 -7.61 -30.52
N THR A 42 -5.24 -6.98 -31.68
CA THR A 42 -4.21 -5.96 -31.96
C THR A 42 -4.50 -4.67 -31.21
N ALA A 43 -5.76 -4.24 -31.14
CA ALA A 43 -6.17 -3.06 -30.38
C ALA A 43 -5.92 -3.26 -28.86
N ASP A 44 -6.29 -4.40 -28.30
CA ASP A 44 -6.05 -4.73 -26.90
C ASP A 44 -4.54 -4.78 -26.57
N LYS A 45 -3.73 -5.33 -27.48
CA LYS A 45 -2.27 -5.38 -27.33
C LYS A 45 -1.64 -4.00 -27.34
N ILE A 46 -2.02 -3.14 -28.29
CA ILE A 46 -1.54 -1.75 -28.35
C ILE A 46 -1.96 -0.99 -27.11
N GLN A 47 -3.22 -1.12 -26.68
CA GLN A 47 -3.70 -0.47 -25.47
C GLN A 47 -2.95 -0.94 -24.22
N GLY A 48 -2.69 -2.24 -24.09
CA GLY A 48 -1.90 -2.81 -23.01
C GLY A 48 -0.46 -2.28 -23.01
N VAL A 49 0.20 -2.29 -24.16
CA VAL A 49 1.58 -1.78 -24.31
C VAL A 49 1.63 -0.28 -24.03
N GLY A 50 0.73 0.51 -24.56
CA GLY A 50 0.74 1.96 -24.37
C GLY A 50 0.49 2.35 -22.89
N LYS A 51 -0.40 1.66 -22.18
CA LYS A 51 -0.58 1.86 -20.74
C LYS A 51 0.67 1.47 -19.95
N ALA A 52 1.29 0.33 -20.30
CA ALA A 52 2.53 -0.10 -19.65
C ALA A 52 3.67 0.91 -19.87
N MET A 53 3.80 1.45 -21.09
CA MET A 53 4.79 2.48 -21.45
C MET A 53 4.53 3.79 -20.69
N SER A 54 3.28 4.25 -20.63
CA SER A 54 2.90 5.44 -19.88
C SER A 54 3.26 5.30 -18.39
N LEU A 55 2.94 4.15 -17.80
CA LEU A 55 3.27 3.83 -16.41
C LEU A 55 4.79 3.77 -16.19
N GLN A 56 5.52 3.25 -17.15
CA GLN A 56 6.97 3.12 -17.08
C GLN A 56 7.67 4.48 -17.20
N ILE A 57 7.21 5.35 -18.09
CA ILE A 57 7.69 6.73 -18.19
C ILE A 57 7.36 7.52 -16.92
N GLY A 58 6.15 7.39 -16.39
CA GLY A 58 5.75 7.99 -15.12
C GLY A 58 6.67 7.58 -13.96
N ARG A 59 6.92 6.27 -13.82
CA ARG A 59 7.82 5.73 -12.78
C ARG A 59 9.28 6.18 -12.91
N MET A 60 9.72 6.57 -14.08
CA MET A 60 11.09 7.08 -14.29
C MET A 60 11.23 8.56 -13.95
N LEU A 61 10.20 9.34 -14.17
CA LEU A 61 10.22 10.79 -13.96
C LEU A 61 9.71 11.21 -12.55
N GLU A 62 8.87 10.39 -11.92
CA GLU A 62 8.37 10.62 -10.57
C GLU A 62 9.49 10.68 -9.50
N PRO A 63 10.51 9.78 -9.51
CA PRO A 63 11.63 9.87 -8.58
C PRO A 63 12.40 11.19 -8.68
N ALA A 64 12.60 11.73 -9.89
CA ALA A 64 13.31 13.01 -10.08
C ALA A 64 12.61 14.18 -9.36
N GLN A 65 11.28 14.17 -9.31
CA GLN A 65 10.53 15.17 -8.53
C GLN A 65 10.60 14.92 -7.03
N ALA A 66 10.64 13.66 -6.60
CA ALA A 66 10.82 13.32 -5.18
C ALA A 66 12.16 13.85 -4.68
N VAL A 67 13.23 13.63 -5.45
CA VAL A 67 14.58 14.19 -5.21
C VAL A 67 14.54 15.71 -5.08
N LEU A 68 13.93 16.39 -6.05
CA LEU A 68 13.83 17.85 -6.05
C LEU A 68 13.11 18.37 -4.81
N ARG A 69 12.04 17.68 -4.41
CA ARG A 69 11.28 17.99 -3.20
C ARG A 69 12.12 17.76 -1.95
N GLN A 70 12.79 16.63 -1.84
CA GLN A 70 13.62 16.26 -0.69
C GLN A 70 14.77 17.22 -0.51
N VAL A 71 15.55 17.49 -1.57
CA VAL A 71 16.69 18.42 -1.53
C VAL A 71 16.25 19.87 -1.26
N SER A 72 15.01 20.27 -1.62
CA SER A 72 14.50 21.60 -1.29
C SER A 72 14.25 21.83 0.20
N PHE A 73 14.23 20.78 1.02
CA PHE A 73 14.15 20.84 2.49
C PHE A 73 15.48 20.50 3.17
N ASP A 74 16.48 20.03 2.40
CA ASP A 74 17.78 19.67 2.96
C ASP A 74 18.56 20.92 3.36
N PRO A 75 19.35 20.88 4.45
CA PRO A 75 20.22 21.99 4.88
C PRO A 75 21.19 22.49 3.79
N ILE A 76 21.53 21.67 2.80
CA ILE A 76 22.38 22.11 1.67
C ILE A 76 21.79 23.31 0.91
N ALA A 77 20.47 23.46 0.93
CA ALA A 77 19.79 24.59 0.28
C ALA A 77 20.03 25.94 1.00
N THR A 78 20.48 25.89 2.25
CA THR A 78 20.74 27.09 3.09
C THR A 78 22.21 27.17 3.57
N ALA A 79 23.06 26.23 3.15
CA ALA A 79 24.47 26.19 3.52
C ALA A 79 25.24 27.41 2.97
N ASP A 80 25.93 28.12 3.83
CA ASP A 80 26.67 29.35 3.49
C ASP A 80 28.12 29.08 3.07
N THR A 81 28.71 27.98 3.54
CA THR A 81 30.13 27.65 3.26
C THR A 81 30.27 26.40 2.39
N LEU A 82 31.41 26.27 1.71
CA LEU A 82 31.73 25.07 0.93
C LEU A 82 31.79 23.84 1.81
N ASP A 83 32.38 23.92 3.01
CA ASP A 83 32.51 22.79 3.92
C ASP A 83 31.12 22.27 4.35
N GLU A 84 30.17 23.15 4.68
CA GLU A 84 28.78 22.78 4.98
C GLU A 84 28.11 22.09 3.80
N ARG A 85 28.38 22.53 2.55
CA ARG A 85 27.84 21.91 1.33
C ARG A 85 28.48 20.55 1.08
N LEU A 86 29.79 20.41 1.33
CA LEU A 86 30.52 19.15 1.19
C LEU A 86 30.05 18.10 2.23
N ASP A 87 29.78 18.50 3.46
CA ASP A 87 29.24 17.61 4.49
C ASP A 87 27.88 16.99 4.10
N ARG A 88 27.14 17.68 3.22
CA ARG A 88 25.86 17.22 2.71
C ARG A 88 25.92 16.62 1.30
N SER A 89 27.08 16.62 0.66
CA SER A 89 27.24 16.17 -0.73
C SER A 89 26.86 14.70 -0.95
N PHE A 90 27.00 13.86 0.08
CA PHE A 90 26.60 12.45 0.02
C PHE A 90 25.11 12.27 -0.26
N VAL A 91 24.25 13.20 0.19
CA VAL A 91 22.80 13.17 -0.11
C VAL A 91 22.58 13.32 -1.60
N LEU A 92 23.25 14.28 -2.23
CA LEU A 92 23.11 14.51 -3.68
C LEU A 92 23.65 13.33 -4.50
N THR A 93 24.77 12.72 -4.08
CA THR A 93 25.38 11.60 -4.81
C THR A 93 24.60 10.30 -4.67
N GLU A 94 24.00 10.00 -3.49
CA GLU A 94 23.09 8.87 -3.33
C GLU A 94 21.80 9.05 -4.16
N GLU A 95 21.28 10.26 -4.22
CA GLU A 95 20.13 10.55 -5.08
C GLU A 95 20.46 10.41 -6.58
N LEU A 96 21.65 10.82 -7.01
CA LEU A 96 22.13 10.59 -8.38
C LEU A 96 22.31 9.11 -8.71
N LYS A 97 22.75 8.30 -7.73
CA LYS A 97 22.91 6.87 -7.87
C LYS A 97 21.56 6.14 -7.98
N ALA A 98 20.58 6.59 -7.18
CA ALA A 98 19.23 6.01 -7.19
C ALA A 98 18.44 6.36 -8.46
N ASN A 99 18.78 7.45 -9.16
CA ASN A 99 18.00 7.99 -10.28
C ASN A 99 18.80 8.11 -11.57
N PRO A 100 18.84 7.09 -12.42
CA PRO A 100 19.68 7.06 -13.64
C PRO A 100 19.40 8.17 -14.65
N LEU A 101 18.19 8.72 -14.72
CA LEU A 101 17.83 9.82 -15.62
C LEU A 101 18.32 11.20 -15.17
N VAL A 102 18.65 11.34 -13.89
CA VAL A 102 19.16 12.59 -13.34
C VAL A 102 20.66 12.65 -13.59
N SER A 103 21.10 13.57 -14.44
CA SER A 103 22.53 13.72 -14.77
C SER A 103 23.27 14.59 -13.76
N SER A 104 22.59 15.57 -13.16
CA SER A 104 23.13 16.41 -12.08
C SER A 104 22.04 16.96 -11.17
N ILE A 105 22.41 17.24 -9.92
CA ILE A 105 21.60 17.92 -8.91
C ILE A 105 22.40 19.12 -8.42
N TYR A 106 21.76 20.28 -8.31
CA TYR A 106 22.47 21.49 -7.93
C TYR A 106 21.58 22.47 -7.15
N VAL A 107 22.26 23.36 -6.46
CA VAL A 107 21.68 24.46 -5.69
C VAL A 107 22.34 25.77 -6.12
N GLY A 108 21.54 26.77 -6.43
CA GLY A 108 22.00 28.16 -6.64
C GLY A 108 21.28 29.10 -5.70
N ASN A 109 22.00 29.95 -5.00
CA ASN A 109 21.43 30.86 -4.02
C ASN A 109 21.27 32.30 -4.53
N SER A 110 20.58 33.13 -3.78
CA SER A 110 20.36 34.55 -4.05
C SER A 110 21.66 35.39 -4.07
N LYS A 111 22.73 34.91 -3.42
CA LYS A 111 24.07 35.53 -3.42
C LYS A 111 24.79 35.29 -4.78
N GLY A 112 24.27 34.40 -5.61
CA GLY A 112 24.88 34.01 -6.89
C GLY A 112 25.96 32.94 -6.77
N GLU A 113 25.97 32.21 -5.63
CA GLU A 113 26.78 31.02 -5.43
C GLU A 113 26.08 29.80 -5.97
N PHE A 114 26.85 28.75 -6.28
CA PHE A 114 26.33 27.57 -6.94
C PHE A 114 27.08 26.33 -6.45
N PHE A 115 26.34 25.26 -6.22
CA PHE A 115 26.89 23.95 -5.86
C PHE A 115 26.18 22.87 -6.67
N LEU A 116 26.95 22.00 -7.35
CA LEU A 116 26.43 20.95 -8.23
C LEU A 116 27.12 19.64 -7.93
N ALA A 117 26.34 18.57 -7.88
CA ALA A 117 26.80 17.18 -7.95
C ALA A 117 26.39 16.59 -9.30
N ARG A 118 27.33 15.93 -9.99
CA ARG A 118 27.13 15.31 -11.31
C ARG A 118 27.78 13.94 -11.38
N ARG A 119 27.08 13.00 -12.00
CA ARG A 119 27.62 11.67 -12.33
C ARG A 119 28.45 11.73 -13.61
N LEU A 120 29.58 11.02 -13.61
CA LEU A 120 30.55 10.99 -14.72
C LEU A 120 30.47 9.66 -15.50
N ASP A 121 29.27 9.17 -15.77
CA ASP A 121 29.01 7.93 -16.51
C ASP A 121 28.88 8.14 -18.03
N ASN A 122 28.51 9.35 -18.46
CA ASN A 122 28.35 9.69 -19.88
C ASN A 122 29.72 9.97 -20.53
N PRO A 123 30.11 9.26 -21.63
CA PRO A 123 31.38 9.47 -22.32
C PRO A 123 31.60 10.92 -22.77
N GLY A 124 30.58 11.57 -23.35
CA GLY A 124 30.68 12.95 -23.79
C GLY A 124 30.95 13.95 -22.66
N THR A 125 30.39 13.71 -21.49
CA THR A 125 30.67 14.50 -20.29
C THR A 125 32.11 14.30 -19.84
N ARG A 126 32.62 13.04 -19.85
CA ARG A 126 34.00 12.73 -19.47
C ARG A 126 35.03 13.39 -20.39
N ASP A 127 34.76 13.41 -21.70
CA ASP A 127 35.65 14.03 -22.70
C ASP A 127 35.81 15.55 -22.49
N LEU A 128 34.74 16.22 -22.07
CA LEU A 128 34.72 17.66 -21.80
C LEU A 128 35.35 18.04 -20.46
N VAL A 129 34.97 17.30 -19.40
CA VAL A 129 35.39 17.61 -18.03
C VAL A 129 36.80 17.04 -17.74
N LYS A 130 37.24 16.03 -18.49
CA LYS A 130 38.52 15.32 -18.34
C LYS A 130 38.81 14.90 -16.90
N PRO A 131 37.98 14.03 -16.31
CA PRO A 131 38.16 13.62 -14.93
C PRO A 131 39.41 12.74 -14.76
N PRO A 132 40.04 12.74 -13.60
CA PRO A 132 41.13 11.82 -13.31
C PRO A 132 40.64 10.35 -13.33
N PRO A 133 41.53 9.36 -13.55
CA PRO A 133 41.15 7.95 -13.49
C PRO A 133 40.52 7.59 -12.14
N GLY A 134 39.46 6.82 -12.16
CA GLY A 134 38.73 6.40 -10.95
C GLY A 134 37.63 7.37 -10.48
N ALA A 135 37.55 8.58 -11.03
CA ALA A 135 36.49 9.52 -10.65
C ALA A 135 35.12 9.09 -11.22
N VAL A 136 34.13 9.06 -10.35
CA VAL A 136 32.73 8.71 -10.63
C VAL A 136 31.82 9.92 -10.51
N TYR A 137 32.12 10.81 -9.58
CA TYR A 137 31.35 12.03 -9.35
C TYR A 137 32.19 13.28 -9.52
N LEU A 138 31.56 14.34 -10.03
CA LEU A 138 32.08 15.71 -10.03
C LEU A 138 31.20 16.54 -9.08
N LEU A 139 31.80 17.12 -8.05
CA LEU A 139 31.21 18.22 -7.30
C LEU A 139 31.81 19.53 -7.81
N GLN A 140 30.94 20.48 -8.11
CA GLN A 140 31.33 21.78 -8.62
C GLN A 140 30.84 22.86 -7.65
N SER A 141 31.72 23.69 -7.14
CA SER A 141 31.39 24.84 -6.31
C SER A 141 31.74 26.14 -7.00
N ILE A 142 30.91 27.14 -6.82
CA ILE A 142 31.16 28.54 -7.21
C ILE A 142 30.83 29.39 -6.00
N GLU A 143 31.84 30.08 -5.51
CA GLU A 143 31.75 31.02 -4.39
C GLU A 143 32.07 32.42 -4.82
N ARG A 144 31.40 33.40 -4.24
CA ARG A 144 31.67 34.83 -4.48
C ARG A 144 32.37 35.41 -3.28
N MET A 145 33.63 35.78 -3.47
CA MET A 145 34.46 36.38 -2.45
C MET A 145 34.00 37.83 -2.15
N PRO A 146 34.26 38.33 -0.94
CA PRO A 146 33.92 39.72 -0.57
C PRO A 146 34.56 40.79 -1.49
N ASP A 147 35.69 40.47 -2.16
CA ASP A 147 36.37 41.32 -3.11
C ASP A 147 35.75 41.32 -4.54
N GLY A 148 34.65 40.59 -4.69
CA GLY A 148 33.90 40.45 -5.96
C GLY A 148 34.44 39.37 -6.90
N LYS A 149 35.55 38.71 -6.56
CA LYS A 149 36.06 37.57 -7.34
C LYS A 149 35.19 36.34 -7.22
N VAL A 150 35.09 35.58 -8.31
CA VAL A 150 34.41 34.31 -8.37
C VAL A 150 35.43 33.19 -8.29
N LEU A 151 35.30 32.32 -7.29
CA LEU A 151 36.10 31.14 -7.14
C LEU A 151 35.30 29.92 -7.61
N GLY A 152 35.74 29.32 -8.71
CA GLY A 152 35.19 28.05 -9.20
C GLY A 152 36.07 26.87 -8.85
N GLU A 153 35.49 25.80 -8.35
CA GLU A 153 36.24 24.57 -8.00
C GLU A 153 35.53 23.33 -8.52
N PHE A 154 36.34 22.40 -9.06
CA PHE A 154 35.93 21.08 -9.46
C PHE A 154 36.58 20.04 -8.53
N LEU A 155 35.76 19.29 -7.79
CA LEU A 155 36.21 18.25 -6.90
C LEU A 155 35.74 16.92 -7.47
N PHE A 156 36.67 16.02 -7.70
CA PHE A 156 36.42 14.72 -8.29
C PHE A 156 36.44 13.66 -7.22
N TYR A 157 35.40 12.84 -7.14
CA TYR A 157 35.23 11.80 -6.15
C TYR A 157 35.08 10.43 -6.84
N ASP A 158 35.54 9.39 -6.16
CA ASP A 158 35.29 8.00 -6.58
C ASP A 158 33.88 7.52 -6.13
N GLN A 159 33.63 6.23 -6.30
CA GLN A 159 32.34 5.62 -5.92
C GLN A 159 32.05 5.64 -4.41
N ASP A 160 33.10 5.67 -3.57
CA ASP A 160 33.00 5.67 -2.11
C ASP A 160 33.09 7.08 -1.51
N MET A 161 32.94 8.10 -2.35
CA MET A 161 33.02 9.52 -1.97
C MET A 161 34.38 9.91 -1.36
N VAL A 162 35.47 9.27 -1.83
CA VAL A 162 36.83 9.70 -1.50
C VAL A 162 37.30 10.71 -2.54
N LEU A 163 37.86 11.83 -2.10
CA LEU A 163 38.35 12.89 -2.97
C LEU A 163 39.58 12.41 -3.78
N VAL A 164 39.42 12.27 -5.10
CA VAL A 164 40.48 11.85 -6.02
C VAL A 164 41.31 13.04 -6.47
N SER A 165 40.69 14.20 -6.73
CA SER A 165 41.40 15.41 -7.22
C SER A 165 40.55 16.65 -6.98
N ARG A 166 41.24 17.77 -6.71
CA ARG A 166 40.64 19.12 -6.63
C ARG A 166 41.29 19.99 -7.68
N ARG A 167 40.49 20.70 -8.48
CA ARG A 167 40.92 21.55 -9.56
C ARG A 167 40.27 22.91 -9.47
N GLN A 168 41.05 23.97 -9.34
CA GLN A 168 40.55 25.32 -9.39
C GLN A 168 40.31 25.72 -10.87
N GLN A 169 39.20 26.38 -11.13
CA GLN A 169 38.82 26.94 -12.42
C GLN A 169 38.96 28.47 -12.34
N ALA A 170 40.07 29.01 -12.85
CA ALA A 170 40.23 30.44 -12.99
C ALA A 170 39.24 30.98 -14.06
N ASP A 171 38.68 32.14 -13.81
CA ASP A 171 37.76 32.85 -14.71
C ASP A 171 36.45 32.06 -15.06
N TYR A 172 35.93 31.34 -14.10
CA TYR A 172 34.70 30.58 -14.31
C TYR A 172 33.45 31.47 -14.15
N GLU A 173 33.07 32.16 -15.24
CA GLU A 173 31.94 33.07 -15.30
C GLU A 173 30.59 32.34 -15.34
N PHE A 174 30.10 31.88 -14.22
CA PHE A 174 28.76 31.33 -14.11
C PHE A 174 27.95 32.04 -13.01
N ASP A 175 26.78 32.53 -13.36
CA ASP A 175 25.82 33.06 -12.39
C ASP A 175 24.50 32.26 -12.48
N PRO A 176 24.09 31.57 -11.41
CA PRO A 176 22.84 30.81 -11.42
C PRO A 176 21.60 31.69 -11.62
N ARG A 177 21.63 32.93 -11.13
CA ARG A 177 20.47 33.83 -11.07
C ARG A 177 19.96 34.27 -12.46
N VAL A 178 20.81 34.24 -13.50
CA VAL A 178 20.45 34.57 -14.88
C VAL A 178 20.05 33.34 -15.70
N ARG A 179 20.07 32.14 -15.11
CA ARG A 179 19.78 30.90 -15.81
C ARG A 179 18.28 30.63 -15.85
N THR A 180 17.84 30.04 -16.97
CA THR A 180 16.42 29.75 -17.23
C THR A 180 15.76 28.95 -16.09
N TRP A 181 16.43 27.93 -15.57
CA TRP A 181 15.93 27.10 -14.49
C TRP A 181 15.71 27.89 -13.17
N TYR A 182 16.61 28.83 -12.87
CA TYR A 182 16.52 29.67 -11.69
C TYR A 182 15.37 30.66 -11.79
N LEU A 183 15.27 31.37 -12.94
CA LEU A 183 14.22 32.35 -13.22
C LEU A 183 12.83 31.69 -13.23
N SER A 184 12.71 30.51 -13.86
CA SER A 184 11.44 29.77 -13.91
C SER A 184 10.95 29.35 -12.54
N ALA A 185 11.85 28.87 -11.67
CA ALA A 185 11.48 28.49 -10.30
C ALA A 185 11.04 29.67 -9.44
N GLN A 186 11.63 30.83 -9.64
CA GLN A 186 11.22 32.06 -8.92
C GLN A 186 9.84 32.56 -9.34
N GLN A 187 9.43 32.33 -10.59
CA GLN A 187 8.10 32.71 -11.08
C GLN A 187 6.97 31.83 -10.52
N ALA A 188 7.28 30.61 -10.09
CA ALA A 188 6.32 29.66 -9.54
C ALA A 188 6.81 29.05 -8.21
N PRO A 189 6.92 29.85 -7.14
CA PRO A 189 7.44 29.40 -5.86
C PRO A 189 6.59 28.26 -5.28
N ALA A 190 7.27 27.27 -4.68
CA ALA A 190 6.70 26.07 -4.06
C ALA A 190 6.21 24.96 -5.02
N THR A 191 6.19 25.16 -6.32
CA THR A 191 5.92 24.11 -7.32
C THR A 191 7.20 23.76 -8.08
N ALA A 192 7.32 22.49 -8.49
CA ALA A 192 8.38 22.11 -9.41
C ALA A 192 8.02 22.62 -10.83
N VAL A 193 8.95 23.25 -11.49
CA VAL A 193 8.80 23.77 -12.86
C VAL A 193 9.85 23.16 -13.77
N MET A 194 9.48 22.94 -15.02
CA MET A 194 10.37 22.45 -16.08
C MET A 194 10.80 23.63 -16.94
N SER A 195 12.11 23.75 -17.18
CA SER A 195 12.65 24.78 -18.06
C SER A 195 12.38 24.46 -19.54
N SER A 196 12.46 25.47 -20.41
CA SER A 196 12.69 25.24 -21.85
C SER A 196 14.06 24.54 -22.05
N PRO A 197 14.24 23.75 -23.11
CA PRO A 197 15.53 23.13 -23.40
C PRO A 197 16.61 24.18 -23.67
N TYR A 198 17.81 23.94 -23.13
CA TYR A 198 18.96 24.82 -23.32
C TYR A 198 20.27 24.01 -23.27
N VAL A 199 21.37 24.64 -23.68
CA VAL A 199 22.71 24.03 -23.64
C VAL A 199 23.26 24.14 -22.20
N PHE A 200 23.56 23.03 -21.57
CA PHE A 200 24.19 23.02 -20.25
C PHE A 200 25.58 23.65 -20.30
N PHE A 201 25.84 24.53 -19.36
CA PHE A 201 27.06 25.34 -19.38
C PHE A 201 28.35 24.50 -19.34
N THR A 202 28.42 23.52 -18.48
CA THR A 202 29.61 22.69 -18.22
C THR A 202 29.79 21.60 -19.28
N THR A 203 28.72 20.91 -19.69
CA THR A 203 28.79 19.71 -20.55
C THR A 203 28.45 19.95 -22.00
N ARG A 204 27.99 21.15 -22.34
CA ARG A 204 27.57 21.54 -23.71
C ARG A 204 26.49 20.61 -24.30
N GLN A 205 25.85 19.76 -23.48
CA GLN A 205 24.73 18.92 -23.88
C GLN A 205 23.42 19.71 -23.89
N ILE A 206 22.49 19.30 -24.71
CA ILE A 206 21.15 19.89 -24.73
C ILE A 206 20.28 19.10 -23.73
N GLY A 207 19.66 19.82 -22.82
CA GLY A 207 18.81 19.22 -21.82
C GLY A 207 17.77 20.20 -21.31
N LEU A 208 16.97 19.71 -20.35
CA LEU A 208 16.02 20.51 -19.60
C LEU A 208 16.32 20.37 -18.11
N SER A 209 15.90 21.35 -17.34
CA SER A 209 16.02 21.29 -15.88
C SER A 209 14.64 21.32 -15.25
N LEU A 210 14.47 20.45 -14.27
CA LEU A 210 13.40 20.55 -13.28
C LEU A 210 13.93 21.36 -12.11
N SER A 211 13.22 22.40 -11.69
CA SER A 211 13.68 23.28 -10.63
C SER A 211 12.57 23.67 -9.65
N ARG A 212 12.97 23.98 -8.43
CA ARG A 212 12.09 24.39 -7.34
C ARG A 212 12.81 25.32 -6.39
N THR A 213 12.08 26.31 -5.83
CA THR A 213 12.63 27.13 -4.76
C THR A 213 12.76 26.35 -3.45
N SER A 214 13.81 26.63 -2.68
CA SER A 214 13.94 26.16 -1.30
C SER A 214 12.80 26.68 -0.43
N ARG A 215 12.64 26.08 0.74
CA ARG A 215 11.63 26.51 1.72
C ARG A 215 11.83 27.98 2.15
N SER A 216 13.07 28.41 2.32
CA SER A 216 13.43 29.80 2.68
C SER A 216 13.25 30.78 1.53
N ARG A 217 13.11 30.30 0.28
CA ARG A 217 13.11 31.06 -0.99
C ARG A 217 14.44 31.76 -1.31
N ASP A 218 15.51 31.48 -0.56
CA ASP A 218 16.83 32.08 -0.77
C ASP A 218 17.66 31.31 -1.79
N ALA A 219 17.25 30.08 -2.09
CA ALA A 219 17.93 29.24 -3.07
C ALA A 219 16.92 28.58 -4.01
N VAL A 220 17.41 28.14 -5.17
CA VAL A 220 16.70 27.31 -6.13
C VAL A 220 17.49 26.01 -6.30
N ILE A 221 16.80 24.90 -6.16
CA ILE A 221 17.32 23.57 -6.43
C ILE A 221 16.95 23.19 -7.86
N GLY A 222 17.89 22.60 -8.58
CA GLY A 222 17.67 22.13 -9.94
C GLY A 222 18.23 20.72 -10.13
N ILE A 223 17.63 20.00 -11.04
CA ILE A 223 18.12 18.73 -11.55
C ILE A 223 18.10 18.77 -13.07
N ASP A 224 19.16 18.25 -13.69
CA ASP A 224 19.28 18.20 -15.14
C ASP A 224 18.90 16.83 -15.68
N VAL A 225 18.14 16.85 -16.78
CA VAL A 225 17.82 15.70 -17.61
C VAL A 225 18.33 15.96 -19.02
N VAL A 226 19.22 15.09 -19.51
CA VAL A 226 19.76 15.17 -20.85
C VAL A 226 18.73 14.67 -21.85
N LEU A 227 18.45 15.44 -22.92
CA LEU A 227 17.43 15.04 -23.90
C LEU A 227 17.84 13.82 -24.73
N ASP A 228 19.14 13.61 -24.97
CA ASP A 228 19.63 12.42 -25.67
C ASP A 228 19.34 11.12 -24.86
N ASP A 229 19.45 11.18 -23.55
CA ASP A 229 19.15 10.02 -22.68
C ASP A 229 17.65 9.69 -22.71
N LEU A 230 16.79 10.71 -22.65
CA LEU A 230 15.35 10.55 -22.76
C LEU A 230 14.93 10.07 -24.16
N ALA A 231 15.55 10.58 -25.23
CA ALA A 231 15.31 10.17 -26.60
C ALA A 231 15.74 8.70 -26.84
N SER A 232 16.90 8.32 -26.31
CA SER A 232 17.39 6.93 -26.36
C SER A 232 16.40 5.98 -25.68
N TYR A 233 15.92 6.36 -24.52
CA TYR A 233 14.92 5.58 -23.79
C TYR A 233 13.63 5.38 -24.59
N LEU A 234 13.08 6.43 -25.22
CA LEU A 234 11.90 6.30 -26.08
C LEU A 234 12.18 5.39 -27.30
N ARG A 235 13.42 5.37 -27.80
CA ARG A 235 13.82 4.47 -28.90
C ARG A 235 13.74 3.00 -28.50
N ASP A 236 14.15 2.68 -27.27
CA ASP A 236 14.14 1.32 -26.75
C ASP A 236 12.71 0.81 -26.42
N LEU A 237 11.77 1.73 -26.26
CA LEU A 237 10.36 1.40 -26.03
C LEU A 237 9.58 1.04 -27.31
N LYS A 238 10.16 1.17 -28.51
CA LYS A 238 9.47 0.78 -29.75
C LYS A 238 9.15 -0.72 -29.74
N PHE A 239 7.91 -1.06 -29.96
CA PHE A 239 7.43 -2.47 -29.96
C PHE A 239 7.34 -3.08 -31.37
N THR A 240 7.43 -2.26 -32.42
CA THR A 240 7.71 -2.66 -33.80
C THR A 240 8.74 -1.72 -34.40
N PRO A 241 9.47 -2.13 -35.45
CA PRO A 241 10.47 -1.25 -36.09
C PRO A 241 9.90 0.08 -36.59
N GLY A 242 8.67 0.05 -37.11
CA GLY A 242 7.97 1.22 -37.63
C GLY A 242 7.21 2.03 -36.58
N THR A 243 7.24 1.65 -35.28
CA THR A 243 6.56 2.39 -34.23
C THR A 243 7.13 3.79 -34.09
N GLU A 244 6.26 4.82 -34.06
CA GLU A 244 6.62 6.19 -33.75
C GLU A 244 6.04 6.60 -32.39
N LEU A 245 6.91 7.15 -31.53
CA LEU A 245 6.59 7.53 -30.16
C LEU A 245 6.97 8.99 -29.95
N ALA A 246 6.07 9.78 -29.34
CA ALA A 246 6.37 11.15 -28.94
C ALA A 246 5.75 11.46 -27.57
N LEU A 247 6.52 12.05 -26.67
CA LEU A 247 6.02 12.62 -25.43
C LEU A 247 5.70 14.09 -25.66
N VAL A 248 4.47 14.50 -25.39
CA VAL A 248 3.98 15.86 -25.67
C VAL A 248 3.33 16.50 -24.45
N ASP A 249 3.36 17.83 -24.40
CA ASP A 249 2.65 18.62 -23.39
C ASP A 249 1.18 18.89 -23.77
N GLY A 250 0.47 19.63 -22.94
CA GLY A 250 -0.92 20.03 -23.16
C GLY A 250 -1.12 20.96 -24.36
N GLN A 251 -0.05 21.56 -24.91
CA GLN A 251 -0.04 22.39 -26.10
C GLN A 251 0.48 21.65 -27.35
N ASN A 252 0.63 20.33 -27.29
CA ASN A 252 1.18 19.47 -28.34
C ASN A 252 2.65 19.76 -28.70
N LYS A 253 3.43 20.42 -27.82
CA LYS A 253 4.86 20.54 -27.96
C LYS A 253 5.54 19.23 -27.66
N VAL A 254 6.49 18.83 -28.50
CA VAL A 254 7.18 17.53 -28.36
C VAL A 254 8.34 17.67 -27.39
N LEU A 255 8.16 17.09 -26.20
CA LEU A 255 9.18 17.13 -25.13
C LEU A 255 10.26 16.06 -25.32
N ALA A 256 9.91 14.92 -25.95
CA ALA A 256 10.85 13.88 -26.31
C ALA A 256 10.36 13.10 -27.53
N TYR A 257 11.33 12.74 -28.39
CA TYR A 257 11.18 11.90 -29.57
C TYR A 257 12.49 11.14 -29.80
N PRO A 258 12.50 9.95 -30.41
CA PRO A 258 13.71 9.14 -30.60
C PRO A 258 14.92 9.82 -31.22
N GLU A 259 14.72 10.91 -31.99
CA GLU A 259 15.78 11.71 -32.64
C GLU A 259 15.70 13.17 -32.16
N VAL A 260 16.65 13.58 -31.31
CA VAL A 260 16.65 14.91 -30.66
C VAL A 260 16.63 16.06 -31.68
N SER A 261 17.33 15.94 -32.80
CA SER A 261 17.39 16.96 -33.86
C SER A 261 16.04 17.27 -34.54
N ARG A 262 15.09 16.33 -34.46
CA ARG A 262 13.78 16.49 -35.14
C ARG A 262 12.79 17.33 -34.34
N PHE A 263 12.86 17.35 -33.03
CA PHE A 263 11.86 18.05 -32.20
C PHE A 263 12.36 19.34 -31.55
N LEU A 264 13.63 19.71 -31.77
CA LEU A 264 14.19 20.97 -31.33
C LEU A 264 14.36 21.96 -32.49
N MET A 265 14.16 23.24 -32.21
CA MET A 265 14.43 24.34 -33.11
C MET A 265 15.29 25.38 -32.38
N PRO A 266 16.41 25.85 -32.95
CA PRO A 266 17.23 26.88 -32.34
C PRO A 266 16.48 28.23 -32.32
N GLU A 267 16.53 28.91 -31.18
CA GLU A 267 16.01 30.27 -31.01
C GLU A 267 17.04 31.11 -30.25
N GLY A 268 17.89 31.81 -30.97
CA GLY A 268 19.04 32.53 -30.42
C GLY A 268 20.07 31.59 -29.81
N GLU A 269 20.38 31.77 -28.53
CA GLU A 269 21.26 30.88 -27.73
C GLU A 269 20.53 29.74 -27.03
N SER A 270 19.21 29.62 -27.18
CA SER A 270 18.37 28.60 -26.58
C SER A 270 17.67 27.73 -27.62
N PHE A 271 16.89 26.76 -27.17
CA PHE A 271 16.09 25.91 -28.02
C PHE A 271 14.63 25.97 -27.59
N VAL A 272 13.74 25.80 -28.57
CA VAL A 272 12.31 25.62 -28.33
C VAL A 272 11.85 24.28 -28.87
N PHE A 273 10.89 23.69 -28.17
CA PHE A 273 10.26 22.47 -28.62
C PHE A 273 9.33 22.73 -29.80
N LYS A 274 9.51 21.97 -30.89
CA LYS A 274 8.53 21.94 -31.98
C LYS A 274 7.22 21.33 -31.53
N THR A 275 6.14 21.69 -32.17
CA THR A 275 4.84 21.00 -32.05
C THR A 275 4.82 19.75 -32.92
N VAL A 276 3.91 18.82 -32.66
CA VAL A 276 3.81 17.55 -33.41
C VAL A 276 3.62 17.77 -34.91
N ASP A 277 2.93 18.85 -35.32
CA ASP A 277 2.76 19.22 -36.72
C ASP A 277 4.07 19.62 -37.41
N MET A 278 5.05 20.13 -36.68
CA MET A 278 6.39 20.47 -37.17
C MET A 278 7.38 19.30 -37.11
N LEU A 279 7.00 18.16 -36.48
CA LEU A 279 7.88 17.00 -36.35
C LEU A 279 8.13 16.26 -37.65
N GLY A 280 7.24 16.44 -38.65
CA GLY A 280 7.32 15.74 -39.94
C GLY A 280 6.99 14.25 -39.86
N VAL A 281 6.09 13.88 -39.00
CA VAL A 281 5.58 12.51 -38.84
C VAL A 281 4.05 12.51 -39.03
N PRO A 282 3.56 12.29 -40.28
CA PRO A 282 2.15 12.43 -40.64
C PRO A 282 1.22 11.55 -39.80
N SER A 283 1.66 10.35 -39.37
CA SER A 283 0.88 9.44 -38.56
C SER A 283 0.58 10.00 -37.14
N LEU A 284 1.55 10.65 -36.51
CA LEU A 284 1.35 11.35 -35.24
C LEU A 284 0.45 12.59 -35.36
N GLN A 285 0.58 13.33 -36.47
CA GLN A 285 -0.29 14.47 -36.75
C GLN A 285 -1.75 14.06 -36.91
N GLN A 286 -2.01 13.01 -37.68
CA GLN A 286 -3.35 12.48 -37.87
C GLN A 286 -3.96 11.90 -36.57
N LEU A 287 -3.11 11.36 -35.70
CA LEU A 287 -3.56 10.90 -34.39
C LEU A 287 -4.10 12.05 -33.51
N LEU A 288 -3.50 13.23 -33.57
CA LEU A 288 -3.96 14.39 -32.83
C LEU A 288 -5.34 14.89 -33.27
N LEU A 289 -5.77 14.62 -34.50
CA LEU A 289 -7.08 14.99 -35.04
C LEU A 289 -8.20 14.06 -34.53
N LYS A 290 -7.85 12.94 -33.92
CA LYS A 290 -8.81 11.99 -33.36
C LYS A 290 -9.30 12.46 -31.97
N PRO A 291 -10.50 12.03 -31.52
CA PRO A 291 -11.01 12.42 -30.21
C PRO A 291 -10.03 12.03 -29.11
N GLN A 292 -9.61 13.03 -28.32
CA GLN A 292 -8.64 12.87 -27.23
C GLN A 292 -9.35 12.36 -25.97
N GLY A 293 -9.77 11.08 -25.96
CA GLY A 293 -10.41 10.43 -24.80
C GLY A 293 -9.50 9.34 -24.19
N SER A 294 -9.77 8.95 -22.98
CA SER A 294 -8.97 8.04 -22.14
C SER A 294 -8.56 6.72 -22.84
N GLY A 295 -7.41 6.73 -23.54
CA GLY A 295 -6.69 5.51 -23.91
C GLY A 295 -7.33 4.64 -25.00
N GLY A 296 -8.23 5.18 -25.83
CA GLY A 296 -8.77 4.47 -27.01
C GLY A 296 -7.72 4.30 -28.10
N VAL A 297 -7.76 3.15 -28.79
CA VAL A 297 -6.97 2.93 -30.01
C VAL A 297 -7.75 3.48 -31.21
N HIS A 298 -7.09 4.23 -32.06
CA HIS A 298 -7.68 4.89 -33.24
C HIS A 298 -6.99 4.44 -34.52
N ASP A 299 -7.80 4.21 -35.55
CA ASP A 299 -7.30 4.01 -36.90
C ASP A 299 -6.84 5.36 -37.48
N VAL A 300 -5.62 5.38 -37.98
CA VAL A 300 -4.96 6.55 -38.58
C VAL A 300 -4.45 6.15 -39.94
N THR A 301 -4.77 6.93 -40.96
CA THR A 301 -4.22 6.73 -42.30
C THR A 301 -3.26 7.88 -42.61
N ALA A 302 -1.99 7.55 -42.89
CA ALA A 302 -0.96 8.52 -43.21
C ALA A 302 0.00 7.92 -44.25
N ASP A 303 0.41 8.71 -45.23
CA ASP A 303 1.32 8.34 -46.33
C ASP A 303 0.87 7.09 -47.10
N GLY A 304 -0.45 6.94 -47.28
CA GLY A 304 -1.03 5.79 -47.97
C GLY A 304 -0.92 4.46 -47.24
N LYS A 305 -0.58 4.48 -45.93
CA LYS A 305 -0.52 3.34 -45.04
C LYS A 305 -1.52 3.51 -43.89
N ASP A 306 -2.05 2.38 -43.44
CA ASP A 306 -2.90 2.34 -42.24
C ASP A 306 -2.05 2.12 -40.97
N TRP A 307 -2.33 2.88 -39.96
CA TRP A 307 -1.66 2.86 -38.67
C TRP A 307 -2.67 2.69 -37.56
N LEU A 308 -2.28 2.08 -36.48
CA LEU A 308 -3.02 2.10 -35.22
C LEU A 308 -2.31 3.01 -34.24
N GLY A 309 -3.06 3.97 -33.68
CA GLY A 309 -2.50 4.99 -32.82
C GLY A 309 -3.29 5.15 -31.53
N MET A 310 -2.61 5.57 -30.48
CA MET A 310 -3.21 5.90 -29.18
C MET A 310 -2.55 7.08 -28.53
N SER A 311 -3.32 7.81 -27.73
CA SER A 311 -2.84 8.89 -26.85
C SER A 311 -3.12 8.49 -25.40
N VAL A 312 -2.06 8.38 -24.59
CA VAL A 312 -2.16 7.96 -23.19
C VAL A 312 -1.64 9.08 -22.29
N PRO A 313 -2.39 9.51 -21.26
CA PRO A 313 -1.90 10.49 -20.30
C PRO A 313 -0.73 9.89 -19.50
N VAL A 314 0.29 10.70 -19.24
CA VAL A 314 1.42 10.38 -18.39
C VAL A 314 1.30 11.27 -17.16
N ASP A 315 0.95 10.67 -16.02
CA ASP A 315 0.85 11.40 -14.77
C ASP A 315 2.24 11.57 -14.15
N MET A 316 2.64 12.82 -13.95
CA MET A 316 3.91 13.17 -13.33
C MET A 316 3.74 14.02 -12.07
N GLY A 317 2.51 14.22 -11.57
CA GLY A 317 2.26 15.08 -10.41
C GLY A 317 2.66 16.56 -10.63
N MET A 318 2.79 17.00 -11.89
CA MET A 318 3.09 18.38 -12.28
C MET A 318 1.82 19.08 -12.79
N THR A 319 1.84 20.39 -12.81
CA THR A 319 0.76 21.23 -13.38
C THR A 319 0.61 21.08 -14.91
N GLN A 320 1.53 20.40 -15.58
CA GLN A 320 1.49 20.15 -17.02
C GLN A 320 0.92 18.76 -17.32
N ASN A 321 -0.15 18.72 -18.11
CA ASN A 321 -0.73 17.48 -18.62
C ASN A 321 0.14 16.91 -19.73
N LEU A 322 0.95 15.90 -19.44
CA LEU A 322 1.74 15.20 -20.43
C LEU A 322 0.98 14.02 -21.04
N ARG A 323 1.26 13.74 -22.31
CA ARG A 323 0.68 12.61 -23.04
C ARG A 323 1.75 11.91 -23.87
N LEU A 324 1.70 10.58 -23.85
CA LEU A 324 2.45 9.73 -24.76
C LEU A 324 1.59 9.46 -25.99
N LEU A 325 2.06 9.88 -27.14
CA LEU A 325 1.50 9.54 -28.46
C LEU A 325 2.27 8.35 -28.99
N ALA A 326 1.57 7.31 -29.41
CA ALA A 326 2.16 6.12 -29.99
C ALA A 326 1.37 5.73 -31.26
N VAL A 327 2.06 5.51 -32.35
CA VAL A 327 1.47 4.96 -33.58
C VAL A 327 2.35 3.85 -34.14
N ALA A 328 1.75 2.79 -34.66
CA ALA A 328 2.46 1.69 -35.29
C ALA A 328 1.78 1.27 -36.61
N PRO A 329 2.53 0.87 -37.64
CA PRO A 329 1.97 0.44 -38.91
C PRO A 329 1.11 -0.81 -38.73
N TYR A 330 -0.10 -0.79 -39.31
CA TYR A 330 -1.05 -1.88 -39.23
C TYR A 330 -0.47 -3.20 -39.78
N ASP A 331 0.30 -3.08 -40.89
CA ASP A 331 0.92 -4.25 -41.53
C ASP A 331 1.94 -4.96 -40.65
N GLU A 332 2.77 -4.21 -39.90
CA GLU A 332 3.77 -4.78 -38.98
C GLU A 332 3.12 -5.50 -37.79
N LEU A 333 2.00 -4.97 -37.33
CA LEU A 333 1.25 -5.54 -36.21
C LEU A 333 0.52 -6.83 -36.60
N THR A 334 0.09 -6.92 -37.87
CA THR A 334 -0.76 -8.00 -38.37
C THR A 334 0.02 -9.06 -39.17
N GLU A 335 1.28 -8.84 -39.52
CA GLU A 335 2.08 -9.75 -40.37
C GLU A 335 2.14 -11.18 -39.84
N GLY A 336 2.31 -11.37 -38.55
CA GLY A 336 2.33 -12.69 -37.90
C GLY A 336 1.01 -13.46 -38.05
N VAL A 337 -0.11 -12.75 -37.95
CA VAL A 337 -1.45 -13.33 -38.00
C VAL A 337 -1.88 -13.59 -39.46
N ARG A 338 -1.53 -12.72 -40.40
CA ARG A 338 -1.78 -12.93 -41.82
C ARG A 338 -1.01 -14.12 -42.38
N ARG A 339 0.27 -14.34 -41.97
CA ARG A 339 1.03 -15.54 -42.38
C ARG A 339 0.38 -16.82 -41.89
N MET A 340 -0.21 -16.80 -40.70
CA MET A 340 -0.93 -17.94 -40.12
C MET A 340 -2.26 -18.17 -40.84
N GLY A 341 -3.00 -17.11 -41.15
CA GLY A 341 -4.26 -17.16 -41.90
C GLY A 341 -4.10 -17.74 -43.32
N ASN A 342 -3.10 -17.28 -44.06
CA ASN A 342 -2.84 -17.77 -45.43
C ASN A 342 -2.39 -19.24 -45.49
N ARG A 343 -1.62 -19.72 -44.49
CA ARG A 343 -1.24 -21.13 -44.36
C ARG A 343 -2.45 -22.00 -44.01
N THR A 344 -3.35 -21.51 -43.18
CA THR A 344 -4.58 -22.23 -42.81
C THR A 344 -5.54 -22.36 -44.03
N LEU A 345 -5.67 -21.30 -44.85
CA LEU A 345 -6.47 -21.30 -46.08
C LEU A 345 -5.90 -22.27 -47.12
N LEU A 346 -4.59 -22.34 -47.34
CA LEU A 346 -3.94 -23.31 -48.23
C LEU A 346 -4.10 -24.75 -47.74
N PHE A 347 -4.03 -24.96 -46.42
CA PHE A 347 -4.24 -26.26 -45.80
C PHE A 347 -5.70 -26.72 -45.96
N ILE A 348 -6.68 -25.85 -45.75
CA ILE A 348 -8.11 -26.16 -45.97
C ILE A 348 -8.38 -26.51 -47.43
N ALA A 349 -7.83 -25.76 -48.41
CA ALA A 349 -8.01 -26.06 -49.83
C ALA A 349 -7.40 -27.42 -50.22
N ALA A 350 -6.22 -27.76 -49.74
CA ALA A 350 -5.56 -29.05 -49.99
C ALA A 350 -6.33 -30.23 -49.33
N VAL A 351 -6.86 -30.02 -48.12
CA VAL A 351 -7.68 -31.04 -47.43
C VAL A 351 -9.00 -31.27 -48.17
N VAL A 352 -9.68 -30.23 -48.65
CA VAL A 352 -10.92 -30.39 -49.43
C VAL A 352 -10.70 -31.20 -50.73
N LEU A 353 -9.60 -30.91 -51.46
CA LEU A 353 -9.26 -31.63 -52.71
C LEU A 353 -8.91 -33.10 -52.48
N ALA A 354 -8.27 -33.43 -51.38
CA ALA A 354 -7.90 -34.80 -51.00
C ALA A 354 -9.09 -35.64 -50.51
N PHE A 355 -10.12 -35.02 -49.94
CA PHE A 355 -11.24 -35.75 -49.36
C PHE A 355 -12.42 -35.97 -50.29
N LEU A 356 -12.48 -35.33 -51.48
CA LEU A 356 -13.54 -35.55 -52.47
C LEU A 356 -13.68 -37.00 -52.94
N PRO A 357 -12.60 -37.78 -53.28
CA PRO A 357 -12.75 -39.18 -53.65
C PRO A 357 -12.99 -40.12 -52.46
N ILE A 358 -12.52 -39.76 -51.29
CA ILE A 358 -12.69 -40.54 -50.07
C ILE A 358 -14.12 -40.44 -49.53
N GLY A 359 -14.73 -39.25 -49.62
CA GLY A 359 -16.11 -38.99 -49.18
C GLY A 359 -17.15 -39.84 -49.90
N TRP A 360 -16.92 -40.16 -51.20
CA TRP A 360 -17.79 -41.03 -51.98
C TRP A 360 -17.71 -42.52 -51.57
N TRP A 361 -16.52 -43.03 -51.23
CA TRP A 361 -16.28 -44.41 -50.80
C TRP A 361 -16.72 -44.66 -49.35
N VAL A 362 -16.45 -43.73 -48.43
CA VAL A 362 -16.76 -43.82 -47.01
C VAL A 362 -18.23 -43.64 -46.72
N GLY A 363 -18.96 -42.85 -47.54
CA GLY A 363 -20.41 -42.64 -47.39
C GLY A 363 -21.26 -43.86 -47.52
N ASN A 364 -20.73 -44.88 -48.24
CA ASN A 364 -21.45 -46.10 -48.56
C ASN A 364 -21.26 -47.21 -47.49
N THR A 365 -20.18 -47.18 -46.70
CA THR A 365 -19.81 -48.31 -45.82
C THR A 365 -19.98 -47.96 -44.31
N LEU A 366 -20.01 -46.72 -43.97
CA LEU A 366 -19.91 -46.26 -42.57
C LEU A 366 -21.16 -45.58 -42.00
N GLY A 367 -22.23 -45.40 -42.78
CA GLY A 367 -23.41 -44.63 -42.40
C GLY A 367 -24.13 -45.05 -41.12
N SER A 368 -24.03 -46.33 -40.75
CA SER A 368 -24.76 -46.83 -39.57
C SER A 368 -23.85 -46.96 -38.33
N SER A 369 -22.55 -47.14 -38.52
CA SER A 369 -21.59 -47.20 -37.43
C SER A 369 -21.15 -45.80 -36.98
N LEU A 370 -21.08 -44.86 -37.94
CA LEU A 370 -20.74 -43.47 -37.69
C LEU A 370 -21.80 -42.72 -36.87
N ASP A 371 -23.06 -43.05 -37.03
CA ASP A 371 -24.20 -42.41 -36.33
C ASP A 371 -24.14 -42.74 -34.80
N ARG A 372 -23.61 -43.91 -34.45
CA ARG A 372 -23.38 -44.27 -33.04
C ARG A 372 -22.16 -43.54 -32.45
N LEU A 373 -21.06 -43.51 -33.20
CA LEU A 373 -19.86 -42.78 -32.81
C LEU A 373 -20.12 -41.26 -32.71
N ILE A 374 -20.92 -40.69 -33.65
CA ILE A 374 -21.29 -39.27 -33.57
C ILE A 374 -22.17 -38.98 -32.35
N ARG A 375 -23.08 -39.89 -31.96
CA ARG A 375 -23.82 -39.75 -30.71
C ARG A 375 -22.86 -39.75 -29.51
N ARG A 376 -21.94 -40.68 -29.42
CA ARG A 376 -20.97 -40.82 -28.38
C ARG A 376 -20.03 -39.60 -28.32
N THR A 377 -19.53 -39.14 -29.48
CA THR A 377 -18.74 -37.90 -29.58
C THR A 377 -19.52 -36.65 -29.13
N ARG A 378 -20.83 -36.58 -29.39
CA ARG A 378 -21.68 -35.48 -28.90
C ARG A 378 -21.90 -35.54 -27.39
N GLU A 379 -21.98 -36.71 -26.81
CA GLU A 379 -22.07 -36.94 -25.36
C GLU A 379 -20.79 -36.49 -24.70
N ILE A 380 -19.60 -36.93 -25.19
CA ILE A 380 -18.29 -36.46 -24.71
C ILE A 380 -18.12 -34.96 -24.88
N ARG A 381 -18.52 -34.40 -26.00
CA ARG A 381 -18.47 -32.93 -26.25
C ARG A 381 -19.39 -32.13 -25.35
N ARG A 382 -20.46 -32.73 -24.83
CA ARG A 382 -21.38 -32.13 -23.86
C ARG A 382 -20.99 -32.41 -22.42
N PHE A 383 -19.85 -33.08 -22.20
CA PHE A 383 -19.39 -33.53 -20.89
C PHE A 383 -20.41 -34.39 -20.14
N ASP A 384 -21.24 -35.15 -20.84
CA ASP A 384 -22.21 -36.09 -20.29
C ASP A 384 -21.60 -37.51 -20.37
N PHE A 385 -21.07 -37.97 -19.23
CA PHE A 385 -20.33 -39.22 -19.13
C PHE A 385 -21.18 -40.40 -18.56
N GLU A 386 -22.41 -40.12 -18.05
CA GLU A 386 -23.22 -41.12 -17.37
C GLU A 386 -24.12 -41.95 -18.29
N THR A 387 -24.48 -41.45 -19.44
CA THR A 387 -25.54 -42.05 -20.27
C THR A 387 -25.11 -43.25 -21.17
N GLY A 388 -23.86 -43.71 -21.07
CA GLY A 388 -23.32 -44.71 -22.03
C GLY A 388 -22.75 -46.02 -21.51
N LYS A 389 -22.85 -46.34 -20.25
CA LYS A 389 -22.15 -47.51 -19.63
C LYS A 389 -22.76 -48.89 -19.96
N ASP A 390 -23.93 -48.99 -20.62
CA ASP A 390 -24.69 -50.26 -20.76
C ASP A 390 -24.80 -50.86 -22.16
N ALA A 391 -24.11 -50.38 -23.18
CA ALA A 391 -24.26 -50.94 -24.54
C ALA A 391 -22.98 -51.71 -24.98
N LYS A 392 -22.90 -53.00 -24.64
CA LYS A 392 -22.02 -53.96 -25.34
C LYS A 392 -22.47 -54.12 -26.80
N SER A 393 -22.00 -53.27 -27.72
CA SER A 393 -22.29 -53.41 -29.14
C SER A 393 -21.24 -54.27 -29.85
N ARG A 394 -21.69 -55.30 -30.54
CA ARG A 394 -20.89 -56.06 -31.52
C ARG A 394 -20.86 -55.26 -32.82
N ASP A 395 -19.94 -54.36 -32.96
CA ASP A 395 -19.67 -53.67 -34.19
C ASP A 395 -18.87 -54.61 -35.14
N ARG A 396 -19.33 -54.74 -36.41
CA ARG A 396 -18.74 -55.63 -37.38
C ARG A 396 -17.45 -55.11 -38.03
N ALA A 397 -17.08 -53.87 -37.82
CA ALA A 397 -15.83 -53.31 -38.26
C ALA A 397 -14.90 -53.20 -37.06
N ARG A 398 -13.77 -53.88 -37.14
CA ARG A 398 -12.76 -53.99 -36.06
C ARG A 398 -12.25 -52.61 -35.65
N GLU A 399 -12.06 -51.68 -36.58
CA GLU A 399 -11.59 -50.34 -36.39
C GLU A 399 -12.63 -49.44 -35.64
N VAL A 400 -13.92 -49.70 -35.86
CA VAL A 400 -15.00 -48.98 -35.18
C VAL A 400 -15.10 -49.46 -33.71
N ALA A 401 -14.87 -50.74 -33.45
CA ALA A 401 -14.85 -51.31 -32.11
C ALA A 401 -13.59 -50.85 -31.32
N GLU A 402 -12.45 -50.77 -32.00
CA GLU A 402 -11.24 -50.19 -31.42
C GLU A 402 -11.40 -48.69 -31.12
N LEU A 403 -11.90 -47.90 -32.06
CA LEU A 403 -12.15 -46.50 -31.90
C LEU A 403 -13.20 -46.19 -30.77
N SER A 404 -14.23 -47.04 -30.65
CA SER A 404 -15.20 -46.92 -29.57
C SER A 404 -14.55 -47.16 -28.21
N LYS A 405 -13.64 -48.15 -28.12
CA LYS A 405 -12.87 -48.41 -26.89
C LYS A 405 -11.90 -47.30 -26.55
N ASP A 406 -11.21 -46.74 -27.56
CA ASP A 406 -10.30 -45.63 -27.39
C ASP A 406 -11.04 -44.33 -26.99
N MET A 407 -12.25 -44.13 -27.54
CA MET A 407 -13.13 -43.00 -27.15
C MET A 407 -13.65 -43.14 -25.71
N ASP A 408 -14.00 -44.37 -25.28
CA ASP A 408 -14.41 -44.60 -23.88
C ASP A 408 -13.25 -44.37 -22.93
N GLY A 409 -12.02 -44.80 -23.26
CA GLY A 409 -10.82 -44.48 -22.52
C GLY A 409 -10.48 -42.99 -22.49
N MET A 410 -10.71 -42.27 -23.61
CA MET A 410 -10.55 -40.84 -23.71
C MET A 410 -11.60 -40.08 -22.86
N ALA A 411 -12.84 -40.54 -22.85
CA ALA A 411 -13.92 -39.99 -22.04
C ALA A 411 -13.61 -40.15 -20.55
N GLU A 412 -13.15 -41.32 -20.12
CA GLU A 412 -12.73 -41.59 -18.75
C GLU A 412 -11.52 -40.72 -18.31
N THR A 413 -10.55 -40.58 -19.22
CA THR A 413 -9.37 -39.69 -18.94
C THR A 413 -9.80 -38.22 -18.81
N ILE A 414 -10.71 -37.74 -19.65
CA ILE A 414 -11.24 -36.38 -19.60
C ILE A 414 -12.07 -36.17 -18.31
N GLU A 415 -12.90 -37.12 -17.92
CA GLU A 415 -13.67 -37.07 -16.68
C GLU A 415 -12.79 -36.92 -15.47
N HIS A 416 -11.77 -37.78 -15.32
CA HIS A 416 -10.80 -37.68 -14.23
C HIS A 416 -10.01 -36.38 -14.26
N PHE A 417 -9.59 -35.92 -15.46
CA PHE A 417 -8.91 -34.65 -15.60
C PHE A 417 -9.77 -33.45 -15.13
N LEU A 418 -11.05 -33.45 -15.47
CA LEU A 418 -11.99 -32.43 -15.03
C LEU A 418 -12.24 -32.49 -13.52
N GLN A 419 -12.37 -33.69 -12.94
CA GLN A 419 -12.50 -33.88 -11.51
C GLN A 419 -11.27 -33.39 -10.76
N ILE A 420 -10.06 -33.72 -11.23
CA ILE A 420 -8.80 -33.21 -10.66
C ILE A 420 -8.75 -31.69 -10.77
N SER A 421 -9.03 -31.12 -11.96
CA SER A 421 -9.04 -29.69 -12.19
C SER A 421 -10.04 -28.95 -11.27
N GLN A 422 -11.23 -29.53 -11.08
CA GLN A 422 -12.25 -29.00 -10.19
C GLN A 422 -11.76 -29.01 -8.73
N LYS A 423 -11.17 -30.12 -8.27
CA LYS A 423 -10.63 -30.23 -6.90
C LYS A 423 -9.50 -29.21 -6.66
N LEU A 424 -8.58 -29.05 -7.64
CA LEU A 424 -7.53 -28.03 -7.58
C LEU A 424 -8.09 -26.61 -7.47
N ALA A 425 -9.23 -26.32 -8.12
CA ALA A 425 -9.83 -25.00 -8.15
C ALA A 425 -10.72 -24.69 -6.92
N THR A 426 -11.42 -25.70 -6.38
CA THR A 426 -12.46 -25.47 -5.37
C THR A 426 -11.99 -25.69 -3.92
N GLU A 427 -11.06 -26.62 -3.69
CA GLU A 427 -10.57 -26.90 -2.35
C GLU A 427 -9.64 -25.80 -1.86
N LYS A 428 -9.95 -25.23 -0.71
CA LYS A 428 -9.19 -24.08 -0.15
C LYS A 428 -8.05 -24.54 0.75
N ASP A 429 -8.19 -25.68 1.40
CA ASP A 429 -7.17 -26.24 2.29
C ASP A 429 -6.15 -27.06 1.51
N MET A 430 -4.85 -26.78 1.70
CA MET A 430 -3.76 -27.42 0.98
C MET A 430 -3.75 -28.94 1.19
N GLN A 431 -3.91 -29.39 2.43
CA GLN A 431 -3.83 -30.83 2.74
C GLN A 431 -5.01 -31.58 2.14
N ARG A 432 -6.22 -31.06 2.30
CA ARG A 432 -7.45 -31.63 1.71
C ARG A 432 -7.39 -31.64 0.18
N MET A 433 -6.83 -30.57 -0.42
CA MET A 433 -6.61 -30.48 -1.86
C MET A 433 -5.67 -31.61 -2.33
N LEU A 434 -4.51 -31.77 -1.67
CA LEU A 434 -3.53 -32.80 -2.02
C LEU A 434 -4.11 -34.23 -1.85
N GLU A 435 -4.83 -34.51 -0.78
CA GLU A 435 -5.48 -35.81 -0.55
C GLU A 435 -6.56 -36.10 -1.59
N ALA A 436 -7.41 -35.12 -1.92
CA ALA A 436 -8.47 -35.25 -2.90
C ALA A 436 -7.91 -35.46 -4.31
N VAL A 437 -6.93 -34.67 -4.71
CA VAL A 437 -6.25 -34.78 -6.00
C VAL A 437 -5.49 -36.08 -6.11
N LEU A 438 -4.73 -36.48 -5.06
CA LEU A 438 -3.97 -37.73 -5.05
C LEU A 438 -4.90 -38.95 -5.21
N ARG A 439 -6.09 -38.92 -4.58
CA ARG A 439 -7.09 -39.97 -4.73
C ARG A 439 -7.57 -40.11 -6.16
N GLU A 440 -7.87 -38.98 -6.83
CA GLU A 440 -8.29 -38.97 -8.21
C GLU A 440 -7.14 -39.40 -9.17
N VAL A 441 -5.90 -39.00 -8.87
CA VAL A 441 -4.73 -39.44 -9.63
C VAL A 441 -4.52 -40.94 -9.51
N VAL A 442 -4.59 -41.51 -8.32
CA VAL A 442 -4.46 -42.96 -8.08
C VAL A 442 -5.57 -43.72 -8.82
N ASN A 443 -6.81 -43.21 -8.82
CA ASN A 443 -7.93 -43.81 -9.56
C ASN A 443 -7.73 -43.72 -11.07
N ALA A 444 -7.43 -42.51 -11.59
CA ALA A 444 -7.24 -42.24 -13.01
C ALA A 444 -6.07 -43.04 -13.62
N THR A 445 -5.06 -43.31 -12.82
CA THR A 445 -3.85 -44.02 -13.25
C THR A 445 -3.92 -45.52 -12.98
N HIS A 446 -5.00 -46.00 -12.35
CA HIS A 446 -5.15 -47.39 -11.90
C HIS A 446 -3.99 -47.87 -11.01
N CYS A 447 -3.32 -46.92 -10.33
CA CYS A 447 -2.29 -47.20 -9.33
C CYS A 447 -2.94 -47.72 -8.03
N LEU A 448 -2.15 -48.49 -7.26
CA LEU A 448 -2.63 -49.08 -6.00
C LEU A 448 -2.51 -48.13 -4.82
N SER A 449 -1.56 -47.23 -4.89
CA SER A 449 -1.23 -46.31 -3.82
C SER A 449 -0.48 -45.10 -4.39
N GLY A 450 -0.53 -43.97 -3.67
CA GLY A 450 0.23 -42.78 -3.99
C GLY A 450 0.58 -41.97 -2.74
N ALA A 451 1.62 -41.15 -2.86
CA ALA A 451 2.01 -40.17 -1.84
C ALA A 451 2.45 -38.85 -2.51
N VAL A 452 2.15 -37.76 -1.84
CA VAL A 452 2.66 -36.43 -2.22
C VAL A 452 3.55 -35.92 -1.10
N TYR A 453 4.77 -35.56 -1.45
CA TYR A 453 5.73 -34.89 -0.59
C TYR A 453 5.85 -33.44 -1.00
N LEU A 454 5.94 -32.53 -0.06
CA LEU A 454 6.25 -31.12 -0.28
C LEU A 454 7.69 -30.85 0.17
N HIS A 455 8.40 -30.02 -0.58
CA HIS A 455 9.73 -29.54 -0.24
C HIS A 455 9.62 -28.37 0.74
N LEU A 456 9.96 -28.59 2.01
CA LEU A 456 9.88 -27.60 3.08
C LEU A 456 11.19 -27.65 3.88
N ASP A 457 11.83 -26.49 4.08
CA ASP A 457 13.06 -26.35 4.87
C ASP A 457 14.16 -27.36 4.48
N ASP A 458 14.43 -27.49 3.17
CA ASP A 458 15.40 -28.43 2.56
C ASP A 458 15.09 -29.92 2.78
N VAL A 459 13.89 -30.26 3.26
CA VAL A 459 13.46 -31.64 3.52
C VAL A 459 12.15 -31.93 2.79
N MET A 460 12.04 -33.11 2.19
CA MET A 460 10.77 -33.63 1.69
C MET A 460 9.92 -34.16 2.85
N ARG A 461 8.71 -33.57 3.01
CA ARG A 461 7.74 -34.02 4.02
C ARG A 461 6.49 -34.57 3.34
N ARG A 462 6.04 -35.75 3.78
CA ARG A 462 4.81 -36.35 3.27
C ARG A 462 3.58 -35.61 3.76
N ASN A 463 2.83 -35.01 2.83
CA ASN A 463 1.63 -34.23 3.13
C ASN A 463 0.33 -34.97 2.77
N ALA A 464 0.38 -35.91 1.82
CA ALA A 464 -0.79 -36.72 1.50
C ALA A 464 -0.39 -38.15 1.15
N VAL A 465 -1.22 -39.10 1.50
CA VAL A 465 -1.03 -40.52 1.15
C VAL A 465 -2.38 -41.21 0.91
N VAL A 466 -2.44 -42.06 -0.11
CA VAL A 466 -3.60 -42.86 -0.48
C VAL A 466 -3.13 -44.32 -0.70
N GLY A 467 -3.73 -45.26 0.01
CA GLY A 467 -3.39 -46.68 -0.04
C GLY A 467 -2.18 -47.07 0.81
N ASP A 468 -2.08 -48.37 1.14
CA ASP A 468 -1.16 -48.86 2.18
C ASP A 468 0.30 -48.97 1.72
N ALA A 469 0.55 -49.11 0.43
CA ALA A 469 1.91 -49.31 -0.09
C ALA A 469 2.79 -48.04 0.11
N CYS A 470 2.29 -46.87 -0.24
CA CYS A 470 3.02 -45.63 -0.04
C CYS A 470 2.94 -45.10 1.41
N ALA A 471 2.01 -45.61 2.25
CA ALA A 471 1.97 -45.29 3.66
C ALA A 471 3.21 -45.81 4.44
N GLN A 472 3.87 -46.80 3.93
CA GLN A 472 5.09 -47.38 4.51
C GLN A 472 6.39 -46.59 4.19
N LEU A 473 6.30 -45.66 3.25
CA LEU A 473 7.42 -44.77 2.91
C LEU A 473 7.66 -43.76 4.07
N PRO A 474 8.90 -43.25 4.23
CA PRO A 474 9.22 -42.34 5.32
C PRO A 474 8.35 -41.07 5.30
N GLU A 475 8.11 -40.50 6.48
CA GLU A 475 7.39 -39.22 6.59
C GLU A 475 8.22 -38.01 6.12
N THR A 476 9.55 -38.13 6.29
CA THR A 476 10.50 -37.11 5.86
C THR A 476 11.77 -37.74 5.30
N PHE A 477 12.39 -37.09 4.33
CA PHE A 477 13.72 -37.46 3.81
C PHE A 477 14.38 -36.27 3.13
N ASP A 478 15.74 -36.33 3.00
CA ASP A 478 16.53 -35.32 2.29
C ASP A 478 16.66 -35.71 0.81
N TYR A 479 16.01 -34.93 -0.05
CA TYR A 479 15.98 -35.25 -1.49
C TYR A 479 17.30 -34.96 -2.20
N GLU A 480 18.08 -33.99 -1.79
CA GLU A 480 19.35 -33.62 -2.44
C GLU A 480 20.39 -34.73 -2.24
N THR A 481 20.43 -35.34 -1.06
CA THR A 481 21.35 -36.45 -0.74
C THR A 481 20.88 -37.80 -1.32
N GLU A 482 19.57 -37.99 -1.49
CA GLU A 482 18.98 -39.26 -1.92
C GLU A 482 18.51 -39.27 -3.39
N ARG A 483 18.73 -38.19 -4.13
CA ARG A 483 18.27 -38.02 -5.52
C ARG A 483 18.87 -39.14 -6.42
N GLY A 484 17.96 -39.83 -7.13
CA GLY A 484 18.33 -40.95 -8.04
C GLY A 484 18.60 -42.29 -7.36
N THR A 485 18.68 -42.37 -6.04
CA THR A 485 18.78 -43.62 -5.28
C THR A 485 17.54 -43.95 -4.45
N TRP A 486 16.72 -42.96 -4.18
CA TRP A 486 15.58 -43.03 -3.24
C TRP A 486 14.61 -44.17 -3.57
N ALA A 487 14.23 -44.36 -4.83
CA ALA A 487 13.35 -45.42 -5.29
C ALA A 487 14.06 -46.81 -5.28
N ARG A 488 15.37 -46.84 -5.55
CA ARG A 488 16.16 -48.07 -5.55
C ARG A 488 16.36 -48.61 -4.15
N ASP A 489 16.62 -47.73 -3.20
CA ASP A 489 16.99 -48.11 -1.84
C ASP A 489 15.75 -48.36 -0.94
N ARG A 490 14.53 -48.07 -1.43
CA ARG A 490 13.26 -48.26 -0.73
C ARG A 490 12.24 -49.03 -1.58
N PRO A 491 12.48 -50.32 -1.88
CA PRO A 491 11.53 -51.12 -2.66
C PRO A 491 10.22 -51.24 -1.88
N LEU A 492 9.08 -51.00 -2.59
CA LEU A 492 7.76 -51.21 -2.04
C LEU A 492 7.52 -52.74 -1.83
N ALA A 493 6.73 -53.06 -0.78
CA ALA A 493 6.34 -54.45 -0.48
C ALA A 493 5.56 -55.07 -1.65
N ASN A 494 5.60 -56.42 -1.79
CA ASN A 494 4.86 -57.20 -2.77
C ASN A 494 5.29 -56.98 -4.24
N GLY A 495 6.54 -56.59 -4.53
CA GLY A 495 7.04 -56.47 -5.91
C GLY A 495 6.41 -55.35 -6.73
N LEU A 496 5.83 -54.35 -6.04
CA LEU A 496 5.29 -53.15 -6.66
C LEU A 496 6.44 -52.28 -7.18
N LYS A 497 6.22 -51.66 -8.34
CA LYS A 497 7.08 -50.61 -8.89
C LYS A 497 6.57 -49.24 -8.52
N GLN A 498 7.48 -48.32 -8.32
CA GLN A 498 7.14 -46.90 -8.06
C GLN A 498 7.51 -46.04 -9.26
N VAL A 499 6.72 -45.02 -9.47
CA VAL A 499 6.93 -43.94 -10.42
C VAL A 499 7.03 -42.65 -9.62
N GLU A 500 8.10 -41.91 -9.84
CA GLU A 500 8.39 -40.63 -9.18
C GLU A 500 8.26 -39.52 -10.20
N LEU A 501 7.56 -38.43 -9.78
CA LEU A 501 7.35 -37.27 -10.61
C LEU A 501 7.70 -36.04 -9.79
N GLU A 502 8.72 -35.32 -10.18
CA GLU A 502 9.08 -34.06 -9.60
C GLU A 502 7.98 -33.02 -9.87
N LEU A 503 7.54 -32.35 -8.82
CA LEU A 503 6.60 -31.24 -8.90
C LEU A 503 7.41 -29.95 -8.96
N ARG A 504 7.61 -29.41 -10.17
CA ARG A 504 8.38 -28.19 -10.41
C ARG A 504 7.45 -27.02 -10.76
N ASP A 505 7.70 -25.88 -10.15
CA ASP A 505 6.99 -24.64 -10.42
C ASP A 505 7.35 -24.06 -11.81
N ARG A 506 6.79 -22.88 -12.12
CA ARG A 506 7.01 -22.16 -13.39
C ARG A 506 8.47 -21.72 -13.59
N ASN A 507 9.23 -21.58 -12.50
CA ASN A 507 10.64 -21.21 -12.49
C ASN A 507 11.58 -22.41 -12.49
N GLY A 508 11.01 -23.64 -12.53
CA GLY A 508 11.76 -24.89 -12.46
C GLY A 508 12.21 -25.29 -11.06
N GLN A 509 11.79 -24.56 -10.01
CA GLN A 509 12.11 -24.91 -8.62
C GLN A 509 11.29 -26.12 -8.17
N LEU A 510 11.90 -26.98 -7.37
CA LEU A 510 11.29 -28.20 -6.86
C LEU A 510 10.34 -27.85 -5.69
N GLN A 511 9.04 -28.04 -5.90
CA GLN A 511 7.99 -27.79 -4.91
C GLN A 511 7.62 -29.07 -4.14
N GLY A 512 7.90 -30.24 -4.72
CA GLY A 512 7.57 -31.51 -4.11
C GLY A 512 7.82 -32.69 -5.01
N LEU A 513 7.34 -33.87 -4.55
CA LEU A 513 7.46 -35.14 -5.26
C LEU A 513 6.11 -35.89 -5.20
N LEU A 514 5.61 -36.33 -6.35
CA LEU A 514 4.49 -37.25 -6.44
C LEU A 514 5.01 -38.67 -6.67
N VAL A 515 4.68 -39.59 -5.77
CA VAL A 515 5.07 -41.00 -5.83
C VAL A 515 3.83 -41.85 -6.06
N LEU A 516 3.85 -42.73 -7.08
CA LEU A 516 2.75 -43.63 -7.40
C LEU A 516 3.26 -45.09 -7.40
N ALA A 517 2.49 -46.00 -6.83
CA ALA A 517 2.81 -47.42 -6.75
C ALA A 517 1.89 -48.24 -7.69
N HIS A 518 2.47 -49.03 -8.60
CA HIS A 518 1.73 -49.86 -9.56
C HIS A 518 2.25 -51.31 -9.64
N ARG A 519 1.40 -52.27 -10.10
CA ARG A 519 1.80 -53.67 -10.37
C ARG A 519 2.58 -53.73 -11.66
N GLY A 520 3.83 -54.21 -11.60
CA GLY A 520 4.78 -54.27 -12.70
C GLY A 520 4.53 -55.29 -13.82
N THR A 521 3.27 -55.71 -14.09
CA THR A 521 2.99 -56.69 -15.15
C THR A 521 2.35 -55.99 -16.34
N GLY A 522 3.16 -55.81 -17.41
CA GLY A 522 2.68 -55.74 -18.82
C GLY A 522 2.03 -54.51 -19.37
N ALA A 523 1.80 -53.42 -18.62
CA ALA A 523 1.43 -52.15 -19.20
C ALA A 523 2.70 -51.35 -19.43
N HIS A 524 3.09 -51.23 -20.68
CA HIS A 524 3.98 -50.16 -21.09
C HIS A 524 3.38 -48.86 -20.56
N LEU A 525 4.17 -48.08 -19.81
CA LEU A 525 3.89 -46.68 -19.61
C LEU A 525 3.91 -46.05 -20.99
N ASP A 526 2.76 -46.05 -21.67
CA ASP A 526 2.63 -45.50 -22.98
C ASP A 526 3.09 -44.03 -22.96
N GLU A 527 3.72 -43.58 -24.05
CA GLU A 527 4.16 -42.15 -24.14
C GLU A 527 3.05 -41.20 -23.79
N GLY A 528 1.79 -41.56 -24.11
CA GLY A 528 0.59 -40.83 -23.74
C GLY A 528 0.36 -40.72 -22.23
N PHE A 529 0.57 -41.82 -21.49
CA PHE A 529 0.44 -41.86 -20.04
C PHE A 529 1.53 -41.05 -19.33
N SER A 530 2.77 -41.15 -19.78
CA SER A 530 3.87 -40.31 -19.26
C SER A 530 3.66 -38.84 -19.52
N ALA A 531 3.14 -38.47 -20.70
CA ALA A 531 2.79 -37.10 -21.05
C ALA A 531 1.61 -36.57 -20.22
N PHE A 532 0.62 -37.40 -19.91
CA PHE A 532 -0.52 -37.07 -19.05
C PHE A 532 -0.02 -36.80 -17.62
N LEU A 533 0.78 -37.68 -17.04
CA LEU A 533 1.35 -37.51 -15.69
C LEU A 533 2.26 -36.27 -15.59
N ALA A 534 3.05 -35.98 -16.62
CA ALA A 534 3.91 -34.80 -16.67
C ALA A 534 3.08 -33.47 -16.71
N ARG A 535 1.95 -33.47 -17.44
CA ARG A 535 1.05 -32.31 -17.44
C ARG A 535 0.35 -32.13 -16.09
N LEU A 536 -0.07 -33.22 -15.49
CA LEU A 536 -0.77 -33.24 -14.21
C LEU A 536 0.17 -32.82 -13.07
N SER A 537 1.42 -33.30 -13.06
CA SER A 537 2.43 -32.87 -12.10
C SER A 537 2.71 -31.38 -12.21
N GLY A 538 2.77 -30.81 -13.42
CA GLY A 538 2.90 -29.38 -13.64
C GLY A 538 1.70 -28.57 -13.10
N MET A 539 0.46 -29.04 -13.33
CA MET A 539 -0.73 -28.38 -12.77
C MET A 539 -0.76 -28.43 -11.25
N LEU A 540 -0.41 -29.59 -10.68
CA LEU A 540 -0.35 -29.75 -9.22
C LEU A 540 0.74 -28.84 -8.62
N ALA A 541 1.93 -28.79 -9.23
CA ALA A 541 3.02 -27.92 -8.79
C ALA A 541 2.64 -26.44 -8.81
N VAL A 542 1.99 -25.98 -9.90
CA VAL A 542 1.51 -24.60 -9.98
C VAL A 542 0.42 -24.29 -8.94
N SER A 543 -0.44 -25.28 -8.65
CA SER A 543 -1.47 -25.10 -7.60
C SER A 543 -0.86 -25.06 -6.21
N ILE A 544 0.15 -25.90 -5.94
CA ILE A 544 0.92 -25.86 -4.70
C ILE A 544 1.62 -24.50 -4.55
N GLU A 545 2.38 -24.06 -5.56
CA GLU A 545 3.06 -22.76 -5.59
C GLU A 545 2.07 -21.62 -5.30
N THR A 546 0.93 -21.61 -6.00
CA THR A 546 -0.08 -20.55 -5.84
C THR A 546 -0.63 -20.51 -4.41
N ARG A 547 -0.88 -21.67 -3.79
CA ARG A 547 -1.35 -21.76 -2.40
C ARG A 547 -0.28 -21.31 -1.42
N GLN A 548 0.96 -21.75 -1.60
CA GLN A 548 2.09 -21.33 -0.76
C GLN A 548 2.31 -19.83 -0.85
N LEU A 549 2.19 -19.23 -2.05
CA LEU A 549 2.28 -17.78 -2.23
C LEU A 549 1.15 -17.03 -1.52
N ILE A 550 -0.09 -17.54 -1.60
CA ILE A 550 -1.23 -16.94 -0.89
C ILE A 550 -1.02 -17.02 0.62
N ASP A 551 -0.56 -18.17 1.13
CA ASP A 551 -0.32 -18.36 2.56
C ASP A 551 0.86 -17.52 3.04
N ALA A 552 1.95 -17.45 2.27
CA ALA A 552 3.10 -16.57 2.54
C ALA A 552 2.68 -15.08 2.53
N GLN A 553 1.84 -14.68 1.58
CA GLN A 553 1.31 -13.32 1.53
C GLN A 553 0.46 -12.99 2.76
N LYS A 554 -0.40 -13.93 3.22
CA LYS A 554 -1.18 -13.76 4.45
C LYS A 554 -0.28 -13.69 5.69
N GLN A 555 0.72 -14.56 5.76
CA GLN A 555 1.69 -14.54 6.86
C GLN A 555 2.48 -13.24 6.90
N LEU A 556 2.94 -12.75 5.74
CA LEU A 556 3.61 -11.46 5.63
C LEU A 556 2.70 -10.32 6.07
N LEU A 557 1.45 -10.28 5.59
CA LEU A 557 0.49 -9.26 6.00
C LEU A 557 0.24 -9.30 7.50
N ASN A 558 0.06 -10.50 8.07
CA ASN A 558 -0.12 -10.67 9.51
C ASN A 558 1.11 -10.22 10.31
N ALA A 559 2.32 -10.51 9.80
CA ALA A 559 3.56 -10.06 10.42
C ALA A 559 3.70 -8.54 10.39
N VAL A 560 3.38 -7.90 9.25
CA VAL A 560 3.38 -6.43 9.11
C VAL A 560 2.35 -5.79 10.04
N VAL A 561 1.14 -6.34 10.12
CA VAL A 561 0.08 -5.84 11.01
C VAL A 561 0.52 -5.93 12.48
N LYS A 562 1.10 -7.06 12.88
CA LYS A 562 1.64 -7.23 14.24
C LYS A 562 2.81 -6.28 14.52
N LEU A 563 3.73 -6.12 13.56
CA LEU A 563 4.82 -5.16 13.68
C LEU A 563 4.31 -3.72 13.86
N MET A 564 3.24 -3.34 13.15
CA MET A 564 2.61 -2.03 13.34
C MET A 564 2.00 -1.90 14.73
N ALA A 565 1.30 -2.91 15.22
CA ALA A 565 0.74 -2.93 16.57
C ALA A 565 1.84 -2.85 17.65
N ASP A 566 2.92 -3.62 17.50
CA ASP A 566 4.08 -3.57 18.38
C ASP A 566 4.75 -2.18 18.38
N ALA A 567 4.85 -1.54 17.20
CA ALA A 567 5.40 -0.19 17.09
C ALA A 567 4.52 0.88 17.77
N ILE A 568 3.20 0.71 17.74
CA ILE A 568 2.25 1.57 18.45
C ILE A 568 2.38 1.37 19.98
N ASP A 569 2.44 0.11 20.40
CA ASP A 569 2.62 -0.24 21.81
C ASP A 569 4.00 0.24 22.35
N ALA A 570 5.04 0.20 21.52
CA ALA A 570 6.37 0.70 21.89
C ALA A 570 6.44 2.23 22.03
N LYS A 571 5.52 2.98 21.39
CA LYS A 571 5.46 4.43 21.45
C LYS A 571 5.03 4.95 22.84
N SER A 572 4.12 4.24 23.51
CA SER A 572 3.71 4.56 24.87
C SER A 572 3.94 3.33 25.76
N PRO A 573 4.74 3.44 26.80
CA PRO A 573 4.97 2.33 27.76
C PRO A 573 3.67 1.87 28.45
N TYR A 574 2.57 2.57 28.26
CA TYR A 574 1.27 2.35 28.91
C TYR A 574 0.24 1.69 28.01
N THR A 575 0.58 1.46 26.74
CA THR A 575 -0.23 0.68 25.79
C THR A 575 0.34 -0.72 25.56
N GLY A 576 1.37 -1.12 26.34
CA GLY A 576 2.08 -2.37 26.20
C GLY A 576 1.12 -3.58 26.28
N GLY A 577 0.81 -4.18 25.13
CA GLY A 577 -0.08 -5.31 24.97
C GLY A 577 -1.56 -4.99 24.75
N HIS A 578 -1.99 -3.74 24.77
CA HIS A 578 -3.38 -3.35 24.44
C HIS A 578 -3.73 -3.76 23.02
N CYS A 579 -2.90 -3.41 22.06
CA CYS A 579 -3.09 -3.77 20.65
C CYS A 579 -3.09 -5.28 20.37
N LYS A 580 -2.70 -6.11 21.35
CA LYS A 580 -2.80 -7.58 21.29
C LYS A 580 -4.04 -8.10 22.03
N ARG A 581 -4.33 -7.59 23.23
CA ARG A 581 -5.40 -8.08 24.10
C ARG A 581 -6.80 -7.77 23.56
N VAL A 582 -7.01 -6.58 22.96
CA VAL A 582 -8.30 -6.20 22.36
C VAL A 582 -8.69 -7.12 21.19
N PRO A 583 -7.82 -7.36 20.19
CA PRO A 583 -8.13 -8.32 19.13
C PRO A 583 -8.41 -9.73 19.62
N GLU A 584 -7.68 -10.18 20.64
CA GLU A 584 -7.87 -11.50 21.23
C GLU A 584 -9.26 -11.64 21.84
N LEU A 585 -9.66 -10.69 22.68
CA LEU A 585 -10.99 -10.70 23.31
C LEU A 585 -12.11 -10.58 22.27
N ALA A 586 -11.95 -9.67 21.31
CA ALA A 586 -12.94 -9.45 20.25
C ALA A 586 -13.16 -10.70 19.40
N LEU A 587 -12.08 -11.40 19.02
CA LEU A 587 -12.17 -12.64 18.26
C LEU A 587 -12.75 -13.78 19.08
N LEU A 588 -12.36 -13.92 20.35
CA LEU A 588 -12.96 -14.92 21.24
C LEU A 588 -14.47 -14.75 21.33
N LEU A 589 -14.94 -13.51 21.47
CA LEU A 589 -16.37 -13.20 21.56
C LEU A 589 -17.08 -13.48 20.22
N ALA A 590 -16.53 -13.03 19.09
CA ALA A 590 -17.08 -13.29 17.77
C ALA A 590 -17.11 -14.80 17.43
N ASP A 591 -16.04 -15.53 17.72
CA ASP A 591 -15.96 -17.00 17.53
C ASP A 591 -16.97 -17.74 18.40
N ARG A 592 -17.23 -17.26 19.62
CA ARG A 592 -18.25 -17.83 20.51
C ARG A 592 -19.66 -17.59 19.97
N MET A 593 -19.96 -16.36 19.57
CA MET A 593 -21.24 -16.02 18.96
C MET A 593 -21.51 -16.84 17.68
N ASN A 594 -20.46 -17.06 16.87
CA ASN A 594 -20.57 -17.84 15.62
C ASN A 594 -20.83 -19.33 15.84
N ARG A 595 -20.52 -19.85 17.02
CA ARG A 595 -20.76 -21.26 17.40
C ARG A 595 -22.12 -21.49 18.07
N ASP A 596 -22.80 -20.45 18.51
CA ASP A 596 -24.06 -20.57 19.23
C ASP A 596 -25.21 -20.86 18.27
N THR A 597 -25.89 -21.96 18.53
CA THR A 597 -27.05 -22.40 17.74
C THR A 597 -28.39 -21.97 18.34
N ALA A 598 -28.37 -21.33 19.51
CA ALA A 598 -29.53 -20.83 20.23
C ALA A 598 -29.21 -19.50 20.91
N GLY A 599 -30.22 -18.70 21.24
CA GLY A 599 -30.06 -17.41 21.90
C GLY A 599 -30.11 -16.22 20.96
N PRO A 600 -29.79 -15.01 21.43
CA PRO A 600 -29.99 -13.76 20.66
C PRO A 600 -29.11 -13.67 19.43
N TYR A 601 -27.98 -14.39 19.39
CA TYR A 601 -27.03 -14.37 18.28
C TYR A 601 -27.03 -15.63 17.41
N GLN A 602 -28.07 -16.47 17.47
CA GLN A 602 -28.20 -17.69 16.66
C GLN A 602 -28.13 -17.41 15.14
N ALA A 603 -28.49 -16.19 14.71
CA ALA A 603 -28.43 -15.76 13.32
C ALA A 603 -27.05 -15.16 12.95
N PHE A 604 -26.17 -14.97 13.89
CA PHE A 604 -24.85 -14.45 13.62
C PHE A 604 -24.00 -15.52 12.94
N GLN A 605 -23.58 -15.22 11.74
CA GLN A 605 -22.71 -16.10 10.95
C GLN A 605 -21.47 -15.32 10.51
N MET A 606 -20.33 -15.92 10.73
CA MET A 606 -19.04 -15.37 10.36
C MET A 606 -18.26 -16.46 9.61
N ASP A 607 -18.05 -16.26 8.33
CA ASP A 607 -17.19 -17.13 7.54
C ASP A 607 -15.69 -16.81 7.76
N ASP A 608 -14.80 -17.65 7.20
CA ASP A 608 -13.35 -17.49 7.35
C ASP A 608 -12.83 -16.15 6.78
N ALA A 609 -13.46 -15.64 5.71
CA ALA A 609 -13.07 -14.38 5.11
C ALA A 609 -13.46 -13.19 6.00
N GLN A 610 -14.68 -13.21 6.53
CA GLN A 610 -15.19 -12.21 7.48
C GLN A 610 -14.39 -12.24 8.79
N ARG A 611 -14.05 -13.45 9.26
CA ARG A 611 -13.20 -13.63 10.44
C ARG A 611 -11.81 -13.01 10.23
N TYR A 612 -11.23 -13.21 9.06
CA TYR A 612 -9.94 -12.64 8.73
C TYR A 612 -10.01 -11.12 8.53
N GLU A 613 -11.07 -10.60 7.90
CA GLU A 613 -11.34 -9.17 7.80
C GLU A 613 -11.47 -8.50 9.17
N PHE A 614 -12.24 -9.13 10.07
CA PHE A 614 -12.41 -8.68 11.45
C PHE A 614 -11.10 -8.74 12.24
N TYR A 615 -10.32 -9.82 12.07
CA TYR A 615 -8.97 -9.94 12.66
C TYR A 615 -8.08 -8.76 12.29
N LEU A 616 -8.01 -8.42 11.00
CA LEU A 616 -7.20 -7.29 10.54
C LEU A 616 -7.70 -5.95 11.08
N GLY A 617 -9.03 -5.73 11.08
CA GLY A 617 -9.65 -4.53 11.64
C GLY A 617 -9.34 -4.37 13.12
N ALA A 618 -9.43 -5.45 13.88
CA ALA A 618 -9.13 -5.47 15.30
C ALA A 618 -7.65 -5.17 15.60
N TRP A 619 -6.70 -5.75 14.87
CA TRP A 619 -5.28 -5.49 15.08
C TRP A 619 -4.86 -4.07 14.67
N LEU A 620 -5.61 -3.43 13.76
CA LEU A 620 -5.29 -2.10 13.22
C LEU A 620 -6.16 -0.98 13.81
N HIS A 621 -7.06 -1.29 14.79
CA HIS A 621 -8.02 -0.32 15.31
C HIS A 621 -7.37 0.98 15.81
N ASP A 622 -6.20 0.87 16.38
CA ASP A 622 -5.44 1.95 17.00
C ASP A 622 -4.26 2.47 16.17
N CYS A 623 -4.12 2.05 14.89
CA CYS A 623 -2.94 2.39 14.10
C CYS A 623 -2.72 3.90 13.93
N GLY A 624 -3.77 4.71 14.02
CA GLY A 624 -3.67 6.16 14.00
C GLY A 624 -3.01 6.79 15.23
N LYS A 625 -2.88 6.07 16.36
CA LYS A 625 -2.14 6.55 17.55
C LYS A 625 -0.68 6.87 17.26
N VAL A 626 -0.12 6.35 16.15
CA VAL A 626 1.22 6.72 15.69
C VAL A 626 1.34 8.23 15.43
N THR A 627 0.25 8.90 15.07
CA THR A 627 0.23 10.34 14.81
C THR A 627 0.01 11.20 16.06
N SER A 628 -0.45 10.59 17.16
CA SER A 628 -0.70 11.30 18.42
C SER A 628 0.61 11.59 19.15
N ALA A 629 0.73 12.76 19.73
CA ALA A 629 1.92 13.13 20.50
C ALA A 629 1.92 12.42 21.86
N GLU A 630 3.03 11.81 22.25
CA GLU A 630 3.20 11.04 23.50
C GLU A 630 2.79 11.84 24.73
N HIS A 631 3.27 13.08 24.84
CA HIS A 631 3.00 13.96 25.98
C HIS A 631 1.50 14.32 26.15
N ILE A 632 0.65 14.00 25.16
CA ILE A 632 -0.80 14.18 25.27
C ILE A 632 -1.47 12.89 25.67
N VAL A 633 -1.06 11.78 25.08
CA VAL A 633 -1.59 10.45 25.42
C VAL A 633 -1.28 10.10 26.88
N ASP A 634 -0.07 10.43 27.32
CA ASP A 634 0.45 10.11 28.66
C ASP A 634 0.30 11.26 29.66
N LYS A 635 -0.49 12.29 29.35
CA LYS A 635 -0.65 13.49 30.16
C LYS A 635 -1.18 13.15 31.55
N ALA A 636 -0.30 13.15 32.55
CA ALA A 636 -0.61 12.75 33.91
C ALA A 636 -1.12 13.90 34.76
N SER A 637 -0.76 15.14 34.44
CA SER A 637 -1.15 16.32 35.18
C SER A 637 -1.64 17.43 34.26
N LYS A 638 -2.43 18.35 34.78
CA LYS A 638 -3.10 19.39 33.98
C LYS A 638 -2.11 20.35 33.28
N LEU A 639 -1.01 20.69 33.96
CA LEU A 639 0.01 21.60 33.43
C LEU A 639 1.10 20.90 32.60
N GLU A 640 0.97 19.58 32.39
CA GLU A 640 1.95 18.83 31.62
C GLU A 640 1.76 19.09 30.11
N VAL A 641 2.86 19.37 29.45
CA VAL A 641 2.99 19.45 27.99
C VAL A 641 4.10 18.49 27.57
N ILE A 642 5.34 18.97 27.33
CA ILE A 642 6.52 18.11 27.20
C ILE A 642 7.13 17.80 28.59
N TYR A 643 6.98 18.72 29.52
CA TYR A 643 7.29 18.54 30.93
C TYR A 643 6.20 19.19 31.77
N ASN A 644 6.19 18.89 33.09
CA ASN A 644 5.21 19.46 34.01
C ASN A 644 5.55 20.91 34.34
N ARG A 645 4.80 21.87 33.78
CA ARG A 645 5.05 23.33 33.96
C ARG A 645 4.82 23.83 35.39
N ILE A 646 4.39 23.00 36.31
CA ILE A 646 4.36 23.33 37.76
C ILE A 646 5.73 23.77 38.25
N HIS A 647 6.83 23.33 37.63
CA HIS A 647 8.18 23.74 37.99
C HIS A 647 8.42 25.21 37.68
N GLU A 648 7.91 25.78 36.60
CA GLU A 648 7.98 27.21 36.31
C GLU A 648 7.21 28.01 37.35
N ILE A 649 5.99 27.54 37.66
CA ILE A 649 5.15 28.21 38.69
C ILE A 649 5.88 28.17 40.05
N ARG A 650 6.49 27.06 40.44
CA ARG A 650 7.29 26.97 41.68
C ARG A 650 8.38 28.01 41.68
N MET A 651 9.14 28.21 40.58
CA MET A 651 10.17 29.23 40.51
C MET A 651 9.61 30.64 40.68
N ARG A 652 8.43 30.95 40.14
CA ARG A 652 7.74 32.25 40.36
C ARG A 652 7.39 32.45 41.83
N PHE A 653 6.93 31.39 42.52
CA PHE A 653 6.69 31.45 43.98
C PHE A 653 7.98 31.61 44.78
N GLU A 654 9.10 31.00 44.36
CA GLU A 654 10.42 31.25 44.96
C GLU A 654 10.88 32.71 44.79
N VAL A 655 10.58 33.34 43.64
CA VAL A 655 10.83 34.79 43.46
C VAL A 655 9.98 35.60 44.42
N LEU A 656 8.66 35.32 44.49
CA LEU A 656 7.76 36.04 45.41
C LEU A 656 8.17 35.85 46.89
N TRP A 657 8.71 34.69 47.23
CA TRP A 657 9.25 34.42 48.56
C TRP A 657 10.43 35.38 48.88
N ARG A 658 11.39 35.50 47.93
CA ARG A 658 12.52 36.42 48.08
C ARG A 658 12.08 37.88 48.06
N ASP A 659 11.10 38.20 47.22
CA ASP A 659 10.53 39.57 47.22
C ASP A 659 9.91 39.94 48.55
N ALA A 660 9.27 38.97 49.24
CA ALA A 660 8.75 39.18 50.62
C ALA A 660 9.87 39.42 51.64
N GLU A 661 11.00 38.67 51.51
CA GLU A 661 12.19 38.89 52.37
C GLU A 661 12.79 40.26 52.13
N ILE A 662 12.96 40.65 50.83
CA ILE A 662 13.45 41.98 50.44
C ILE A 662 12.55 43.09 51.02
N ALA A 663 11.24 42.93 50.85
CA ALA A 663 10.25 43.89 51.35
C ALA A 663 10.30 44.00 52.90
N HIS A 664 10.54 42.90 53.59
CA HIS A 664 10.78 42.90 55.03
C HIS A 664 12.05 43.71 55.38
N LEU A 665 13.18 43.42 54.76
CA LEU A 665 14.42 44.12 54.96
C LEU A 665 14.32 45.61 54.66
N GLN A 666 13.67 46.02 53.64
CA GLN A 666 13.42 47.40 53.25
C GLN A 666 12.52 48.12 54.25
N ARG A 667 11.50 47.49 54.80
CA ARG A 667 10.65 48.07 55.85
C ARG A 667 11.42 48.29 57.11
N VAL A 668 12.23 47.30 57.54
CA VAL A 668 13.11 47.40 58.71
C VAL A 668 14.14 48.55 58.55
N ALA A 669 14.76 48.61 57.33
CA ALA A 669 15.69 49.73 57.02
C ALA A 669 15.02 51.11 56.97
N ALA A 670 13.77 51.16 56.62
CA ALA A 670 12.96 52.39 56.67
C ALA A 670 12.40 52.74 58.04
N GLY A 671 12.81 51.97 59.10
CA GLY A 671 12.47 52.27 60.51
C GLY A 671 11.18 51.61 61.02
N ALA A 672 10.61 50.68 60.34
CA ALA A 672 9.46 49.89 60.81
C ALA A 672 9.86 48.98 61.96
N SER A 673 8.89 48.56 62.78
CA SER A 673 9.13 47.62 63.90
C SER A 673 9.52 46.24 63.31
N THR A 674 10.68 45.77 63.77
CA THR A 674 11.24 44.46 63.36
C THR A 674 10.21 43.32 63.58
N ALA A 675 9.62 43.28 64.76
CA ALA A 675 8.70 42.24 65.20
C ALA A 675 7.38 42.25 64.32
N GLU A 676 6.85 43.44 64.01
CA GLU A 676 5.70 43.60 63.18
C GLU A 676 6.04 43.23 61.73
N SER A 677 7.16 43.69 61.19
CA SER A 677 7.61 43.32 59.83
C SER A 677 7.92 41.85 59.70
N GLU A 678 8.48 41.19 60.75
CA GLU A 678 8.67 39.73 60.79
C GLU A 678 7.32 38.98 60.80
N ALA A 679 6.34 39.49 61.56
CA ALA A 679 5.01 38.86 61.57
C ALA A 679 4.35 38.92 60.18
N GLN A 680 4.45 40.06 59.47
CA GLN A 680 4.01 40.23 58.09
C GLN A 680 4.73 39.30 57.12
N LEU A 681 6.06 39.14 57.28
CA LEU A 681 6.85 38.21 56.48
C LEU A 681 6.36 36.76 56.66
N ARG A 682 6.25 36.30 57.91
CA ARG A 682 5.76 34.96 58.23
C ARG A 682 4.34 34.72 57.65
N ALA A 683 3.44 35.68 57.78
CA ALA A 683 2.11 35.60 57.24
C ALA A 683 2.13 35.52 55.70
N ARG A 684 2.99 36.30 55.02
CA ARG A 684 3.14 36.23 53.55
C ARG A 684 3.72 34.87 53.11
N HIS A 685 4.75 34.39 53.78
CA HIS A 685 5.34 33.08 53.47
C HIS A 685 4.31 31.96 53.64
N ALA A 686 3.54 31.96 54.74
CA ALA A 686 2.46 30.98 54.94
C ALA A 686 1.40 31.05 53.84
N ALA A 687 1.00 32.25 53.41
CA ALA A 687 0.07 32.44 52.31
C ALA A 687 0.64 31.90 50.98
N LEU A 688 1.92 32.17 50.69
CA LEU A 688 2.58 31.66 49.45
C LEU A 688 2.66 30.12 49.46
N GLN A 689 2.98 29.52 50.62
CA GLN A 689 3.00 28.06 50.76
C GLN A 689 1.62 27.46 50.53
N ASP A 690 0.56 28.02 51.13
CA ASP A 690 -0.82 27.54 50.98
C ASP A 690 -1.30 27.71 49.53
N ASP A 691 -1.02 28.83 48.91
CA ASP A 691 -1.38 29.07 47.49
C ASP A 691 -0.70 28.09 46.54
N PHE A 692 0.63 27.88 46.75
CA PHE A 692 1.34 26.90 45.89
C PHE A 692 0.86 25.46 46.10
N ALA A 693 0.63 25.06 47.38
CA ALA A 693 0.10 23.74 47.71
C ALA A 693 -1.27 23.54 47.03
N PHE A 694 -2.11 24.55 47.05
CA PHE A 694 -3.42 24.52 46.40
C PHE A 694 -3.28 24.35 44.88
N ILE A 695 -2.39 25.10 44.19
CA ILE A 695 -2.12 24.95 42.76
C ILE A 695 -1.63 23.52 42.46
N ALA A 696 -0.69 22.99 43.28
CA ALA A 696 -0.15 21.66 43.11
C ALA A 696 -1.23 20.56 43.22
N GLN A 697 -2.18 20.71 44.18
CA GLN A 697 -3.34 19.80 44.27
C GLN A 697 -4.23 19.91 43.04
N CYS A 698 -4.57 21.13 42.55
CA CYS A 698 -5.36 21.34 41.36
C CYS A 698 -4.71 20.74 40.10
N ASN A 699 -3.38 20.68 40.04
CA ASN A 699 -2.63 20.14 38.91
C ASN A 699 -2.81 18.61 38.74
N LEU A 700 -3.08 17.87 39.83
CA LEU A 700 -3.16 16.41 39.79
C LEU A 700 -4.41 15.84 39.09
N GLY A 701 -5.48 16.63 38.96
CA GLY A 701 -6.68 16.25 38.20
C GLY A 701 -7.53 15.13 38.79
N GLY A 702 -7.25 14.67 40.01
CA GLY A 702 -7.96 13.54 40.62
C GLY A 702 -9.35 13.88 41.17
N GLU A 703 -9.64 15.13 41.44
CA GLU A 703 -10.91 15.59 42.01
C GLU A 703 -11.73 16.39 40.99
N VAL A 704 -13.05 16.43 41.19
CA VAL A 704 -13.94 17.32 40.44
C VAL A 704 -13.67 18.77 40.86
N MET A 705 -13.32 19.64 39.93
CA MET A 705 -13.02 21.03 40.18
C MET A 705 -14.31 21.82 40.37
N ALA A 706 -14.63 22.17 41.61
CA ALA A 706 -15.77 23.02 41.98
C ALA A 706 -15.49 24.50 41.63
N ASP A 707 -16.55 25.27 41.46
CA ASP A 707 -16.44 26.70 41.08
C ASP A 707 -15.67 27.53 42.10
N GLU A 708 -15.79 27.23 43.41
CA GLU A 708 -15.04 27.90 44.48
C GLU A 708 -13.52 27.65 44.33
N ARG A 709 -13.09 26.48 43.90
CA ARG A 709 -11.70 26.18 43.65
C ARG A 709 -11.15 26.92 42.43
N ILE A 710 -11.97 27.06 41.39
CA ILE A 710 -11.63 27.84 40.17
C ILE A 710 -11.51 29.32 40.55
N GLU A 711 -12.41 29.85 41.37
CA GLU A 711 -12.35 31.22 41.82
C GLU A 711 -11.10 31.51 42.67
N ARG A 712 -10.71 30.56 43.54
CA ARG A 712 -9.46 30.68 44.26
C ARG A 712 -8.23 30.67 43.34
N LEU A 713 -8.23 29.89 42.30
CA LEU A 713 -7.16 29.91 41.26
C LEU A 713 -7.06 31.30 40.60
N ARG A 714 -8.21 31.94 40.28
CA ARG A 714 -8.26 33.29 39.71
C ARG A 714 -7.71 34.33 40.65
N GLN A 715 -8.02 34.23 41.95
CA GLN A 715 -7.47 35.12 42.98
C GLN A 715 -5.93 34.96 43.06
N ILE A 716 -5.42 33.72 43.09
CA ILE A 716 -3.97 33.45 43.10
C ILE A 716 -3.32 33.97 41.81
N ALA A 717 -3.95 33.79 40.67
CA ALA A 717 -3.49 34.26 39.35
C ALA A 717 -3.32 35.79 39.34
N GLY A 718 -4.16 36.53 40.10
CA GLY A 718 -4.05 37.99 40.21
C GLY A 718 -2.75 38.49 40.86
N GLN A 719 -2.00 37.62 41.53
CA GLN A 719 -0.67 37.97 42.06
C GLN A 719 0.32 38.16 40.91
N SER A 720 1.24 39.15 41.09
CA SER A 720 2.20 39.47 40.05
C SER A 720 3.61 39.41 40.58
N TRP A 721 4.55 39.10 39.71
CA TRP A 721 6.00 39.09 39.96
C TRP A 721 6.71 39.90 38.87
N LEU A 722 7.99 40.23 39.10
CA LEU A 722 8.77 40.99 38.15
C LEU A 722 9.80 40.11 37.44
N ARG A 723 9.72 40.09 36.12
CA ARG A 723 10.68 39.43 35.26
C ARG A 723 11.72 40.45 34.77
N HIS A 724 13.00 40.18 35.01
CA HIS A 724 14.13 41.05 34.67
C HIS A 724 14.85 40.62 33.39
N PHE A 725 14.64 39.41 32.92
CA PHE A 725 15.30 38.86 31.74
C PHE A 725 14.37 38.88 30.52
N ASP A 726 14.94 39.11 29.34
CA ASP A 726 14.18 39.06 28.08
C ASP A 726 13.71 37.62 27.78
N ASP A 727 12.41 37.45 27.56
CA ASP A 727 11.80 36.14 27.25
C ASP A 727 11.97 35.72 25.79
N ARG A 728 12.64 36.52 24.94
CA ARG A 728 12.95 36.19 23.53
C ARG A 728 14.34 35.62 23.37
N LEU A 729 15.21 35.75 24.34
CA LEU A 729 16.58 35.22 24.29
C LEU A 729 16.58 33.72 24.47
N GLY A 730 17.30 33.00 23.59
CA GLY A 730 17.47 31.54 23.66
C GLY A 730 16.31 30.76 23.06
N LEU A 731 15.35 31.39 22.37
CA LEU A 731 14.27 30.74 21.68
C LEU A 731 14.66 30.27 20.28
N ALA A 732 14.13 29.14 19.86
CA ALA A 732 14.23 28.69 18.46
C ALA A 732 13.48 29.64 17.51
N VAL A 733 13.85 29.66 16.23
CA VAL A 733 13.27 30.54 15.21
C VAL A 733 11.72 30.40 15.12
N GLY A 734 11.21 29.17 15.27
CA GLY A 734 9.76 28.92 15.26
C GLY A 734 9.04 29.51 16.47
N GLU A 735 9.66 29.40 17.66
CA GLU A 735 9.14 29.98 18.91
C GLU A 735 9.15 31.50 18.86
N LEU A 736 10.25 32.10 18.40
CA LEU A 736 10.35 33.54 18.19
C LEU A 736 9.28 34.06 17.23
N ARG A 737 9.07 33.39 16.11
CA ARG A 737 8.03 33.77 15.15
C ARG A 737 6.63 33.73 15.77
N HIS A 738 6.31 32.67 16.49
CA HIS A 738 5.04 32.54 17.19
C HIS A 738 4.86 33.66 18.24
N LEU A 739 5.92 33.95 18.97
CA LEU A 739 5.90 35.00 19.97
C LEU A 739 5.75 36.38 19.32
N ASP A 740 6.40 36.66 18.20
CA ASP A 740 6.29 37.92 17.45
C ASP A 740 4.89 38.08 16.83
N GLU A 741 4.27 37.02 16.36
CA GLU A 741 2.89 37.05 15.84
C GLU A 741 1.86 37.30 16.95
N THR A 742 2.05 36.71 18.12
CA THR A 742 1.08 36.76 19.23
C THR A 742 1.34 37.90 20.19
N ARG A 743 2.59 38.32 20.36
CA ARG A 743 3.06 39.39 21.24
C ARG A 743 4.13 40.25 20.54
N PRO A 744 3.76 41.07 19.54
CA PRO A 744 4.73 41.76 18.66
C PRO A 744 5.64 42.75 19.44
N HIS A 745 5.22 43.23 20.59
CA HIS A 745 5.99 44.19 21.40
C HIS A 745 6.55 43.48 22.65
N ALA A 746 7.87 43.48 22.79
CA ALA A 746 8.51 43.05 24.03
C ALA A 746 8.18 44.05 25.13
N PRO A 747 7.72 43.64 26.33
CA PRO A 747 7.50 44.55 27.43
C PRO A 747 8.83 45.12 27.94
N ALA A 748 8.79 46.36 28.37
CA ALA A 748 9.95 46.99 29.01
C ALA A 748 10.31 46.20 30.28
N LEU A 749 11.61 46.01 30.50
CA LEU A 749 12.12 45.32 31.69
C LEU A 749 12.40 46.31 32.83
N PRO A 750 12.10 45.94 34.10
CA PRO A 750 11.48 44.67 34.51
C PRO A 750 9.98 44.61 34.12
N ALA A 751 9.59 43.51 33.52
CA ALA A 751 8.20 43.28 33.13
C ALA A 751 7.37 42.74 34.31
N ARG A 752 6.17 43.28 34.52
CA ARG A 752 5.23 42.78 35.54
C ARG A 752 4.39 41.66 34.91
N GLU A 753 4.52 40.46 35.43
CA GLU A 753 3.81 39.26 34.96
C GLU A 753 2.93 38.67 36.05
N GLN A 754 1.85 38.01 35.68
CA GLN A 754 0.97 37.27 36.60
C GLN A 754 1.62 35.91 36.97
N VAL A 755 1.31 35.45 38.21
CA VAL A 755 1.81 34.15 38.70
C VAL A 755 1.26 32.99 37.92
N LEU A 756 -0.03 33.04 37.52
CA LEU A 756 -0.68 32.18 36.55
C LEU A 756 -1.25 33.04 35.44
N ALA A 757 -0.97 32.72 34.19
CA ALA A 757 -1.42 33.51 33.05
C ALA A 757 -1.93 32.65 31.90
N ASP A 758 -3.01 33.13 31.26
CA ASP A 758 -3.45 32.68 29.96
C ASP A 758 -3.05 33.77 28.95
N ARG A 759 -1.89 33.54 28.29
CA ARG A 759 -1.32 34.51 27.35
C ARG A 759 -1.64 34.14 25.92
N ALA A 760 -1.60 35.11 25.01
CA ALA A 760 -1.83 34.86 23.57
C ALA A 760 -0.80 33.88 22.97
N ASP A 761 0.44 33.90 23.45
CA ASP A 761 1.49 32.96 23.03
C ASP A 761 1.31 31.52 23.58
N HIS A 762 0.41 31.31 24.52
CA HIS A 762 0.01 29.96 24.95
C HIS A 762 -0.94 29.26 23.96
N ILE A 763 -1.52 30.02 23.00
CA ILE A 763 -2.50 29.52 22.05
C ILE A 763 -1.82 29.17 20.74
N VAL A 764 -1.94 27.93 20.33
CA VAL A 764 -1.49 27.46 19.01
C VAL A 764 -2.71 27.34 18.09
N SER A 765 -2.75 28.14 17.04
CA SER A 765 -3.81 28.09 16.05
C SER A 765 -3.67 26.90 15.09
N TRP A 766 -4.76 26.48 14.47
CA TRP A 766 -4.73 25.41 13.46
C TRP A 766 -3.93 25.79 12.21
N GLY A 767 -3.95 27.06 11.80
CA GLY A 767 -3.32 27.52 10.57
C GLY A 767 -3.69 26.64 9.37
N THR A 768 -2.70 26.23 8.59
CA THR A 768 -2.88 25.33 7.44
C THR A 768 -3.07 23.85 7.84
N SER A 769 -2.93 23.51 9.11
CA SER A 769 -3.08 22.13 9.61
C SER A 769 -4.48 21.80 10.15
N ARG A 770 -5.48 22.64 9.83
CA ARG A 770 -6.87 22.38 10.23
C ARG A 770 -7.38 21.10 9.58
N PRO A 771 -7.78 20.08 10.36
CA PRO A 771 -8.28 18.83 9.79
C PRO A 771 -9.74 19.00 9.32
N PRO A 772 -10.14 18.41 8.19
CA PRO A 772 -11.50 18.46 7.66
C PRO A 772 -12.37 17.39 8.34
N VAL A 773 -12.74 17.61 9.61
CA VAL A 773 -13.48 16.63 10.43
C VAL A 773 -14.88 17.08 10.81
N GLU A 774 -15.25 18.32 10.49
CA GLU A 774 -16.57 18.87 10.80
C GLU A 774 -17.58 18.48 9.73
N LYS A 775 -18.83 18.27 10.15
CA LYS A 775 -19.94 17.98 9.26
C LYS A 775 -20.16 19.15 8.30
N GLY A 776 -20.17 18.88 7.00
CA GLY A 776 -20.38 19.88 5.97
C GLY A 776 -19.12 20.61 5.48
N ASP A 777 -17.94 20.32 6.01
CA ASP A 777 -16.67 20.75 5.41
C ASP A 777 -16.49 20.10 4.03
N PRO A 778 -16.33 20.86 2.93
CA PRO A 778 -16.17 20.32 1.59
C PRO A 778 -14.95 19.40 1.43
N ALA A 779 -13.94 19.56 2.26
CA ALA A 779 -12.74 18.70 2.28
C ALA A 779 -12.94 17.41 3.09
N ASN A 780 -14.06 17.27 3.81
CA ASN A 780 -14.40 16.07 4.58
C ASN A 780 -15.02 15.00 3.67
N LEU A 781 -14.18 14.26 2.99
CA LEU A 781 -14.58 13.23 2.03
C LEU A 781 -15.15 11.95 2.68
N TYR A 782 -14.98 11.78 3.99
CA TYR A 782 -15.28 10.54 4.70
C TYR A 782 -16.47 10.63 5.66
N GLY A 783 -17.14 11.78 5.70
CA GLY A 783 -18.34 11.97 6.51
C GLY A 783 -18.09 12.00 8.01
N PHE A 784 -16.94 12.51 8.44
CA PHE A 784 -16.66 12.73 9.86
C PHE A 784 -17.61 13.80 10.43
N ASP A 785 -17.93 13.68 11.71
CA ASP A 785 -18.82 14.60 12.44
C ASP A 785 -18.23 14.84 13.83
N MET A 786 -17.06 15.49 13.87
CA MET A 786 -16.37 15.83 15.11
C MET A 786 -16.42 17.33 15.35
N VAL A 787 -16.53 17.71 16.61
CA VAL A 787 -16.43 19.12 17.03
C VAL A 787 -14.94 19.50 17.06
N LEU A 788 -14.55 20.41 16.19
CA LEU A 788 -13.19 20.93 16.16
C LEU A 788 -13.04 22.07 17.17
N PRO A 789 -12.10 21.98 18.15
CA PRO A 789 -11.79 23.08 19.05
C PRO A 789 -11.32 24.32 18.28
N ALA A 790 -11.54 25.48 18.85
CA ALA A 790 -11.15 26.77 18.25
C ALA A 790 -9.63 26.83 17.95
N TYR A 791 -8.85 26.19 18.80
CA TYR A 791 -7.40 26.19 18.71
C TYR A 791 -6.86 24.76 18.60
N LYS A 792 -5.67 24.63 18.04
CA LYS A 792 -4.94 23.36 17.98
C LYS A 792 -4.45 22.93 19.37
N GLN A 793 -4.04 23.91 20.18
CA GLN A 793 -3.60 23.69 21.56
C GLN A 793 -3.76 24.99 22.36
N ASP A 794 -4.23 24.86 23.60
CA ASP A 794 -4.24 25.94 24.59
C ASP A 794 -3.38 25.50 25.79
N MET A 795 -2.25 26.19 25.97
CA MET A 795 -1.31 25.98 27.06
C MET A 795 -1.51 26.97 28.21
N GLY A 796 -2.62 27.72 28.24
CA GLY A 796 -2.98 28.65 29.29
C GLY A 796 -2.93 27.97 30.67
N GLU A 797 -2.25 28.56 31.63
CA GLU A 797 -2.03 27.92 32.94
C GLU A 797 -3.31 27.86 33.76
N LEU A 798 -4.05 28.96 33.78
CA LEU A 798 -5.33 29.05 34.49
C LEU A 798 -6.39 28.21 33.75
N HIS A 799 -6.41 28.24 32.41
CA HIS A 799 -7.25 27.41 31.57
C HIS A 799 -7.08 25.94 31.89
N ASN A 800 -5.83 25.44 31.87
CA ASN A 800 -5.54 24.02 32.12
C ASN A 800 -5.86 23.62 33.58
N LEU A 801 -5.46 24.43 34.57
CA LEU A 801 -5.74 24.16 35.99
C LEU A 801 -7.27 24.14 36.27
N SER A 802 -8.06 24.88 35.49
CA SER A 802 -9.52 24.99 35.67
C SER A 802 -10.30 23.84 35.04
N ILE A 803 -9.65 22.85 34.39
CA ILE A 803 -10.32 21.67 33.84
C ILE A 803 -11.14 20.98 34.95
N ARG A 804 -12.44 20.77 34.69
CA ARG A 804 -13.38 20.26 35.68
C ARG A 804 -13.19 18.78 36.03
N ARG A 805 -12.79 17.97 35.05
CA ARG A 805 -12.54 16.52 35.23
C ARG A 805 -11.31 16.06 34.44
N GLY A 806 -10.42 15.35 35.12
CA GLY A 806 -9.21 14.80 34.47
C GLY A 806 -8.15 15.84 34.22
N THR A 807 -7.27 15.54 33.27
CA THR A 807 -6.07 16.34 32.96
C THR A 807 -6.09 16.97 31.58
N LEU A 808 -7.01 16.57 30.71
CA LEU A 808 -7.05 16.93 29.28
C LEU A 808 -7.96 18.13 29.03
N THR A 809 -7.47 19.12 28.27
CA THR A 809 -8.31 20.17 27.68
C THR A 809 -9.17 19.61 26.54
N ASP A 810 -10.09 20.41 25.98
CA ASP A 810 -10.87 20.01 24.82
C ASP A 810 -9.97 19.84 23.58
N GLU A 811 -8.94 20.67 23.43
CA GLU A 811 -7.92 20.54 22.39
C GLU A 811 -7.10 19.24 22.53
N ASP A 812 -6.65 18.91 23.74
CA ASP A 812 -5.93 17.66 24.02
C ASP A 812 -6.83 16.46 23.72
N ARG A 813 -8.09 16.50 24.17
CA ARG A 813 -9.07 15.45 23.94
C ARG A 813 -9.36 15.25 22.46
N PHE A 814 -9.53 16.35 21.71
CA PHE A 814 -9.69 16.27 20.26
C PHE A 814 -8.45 15.63 19.61
N ARG A 815 -7.25 16.04 19.98
CA ARG A 815 -6.00 15.50 19.41
C ARG A 815 -5.80 14.01 19.72
N ILE A 816 -6.30 13.55 20.87
CA ILE A 816 -6.33 12.11 21.18
C ILE A 816 -7.38 11.44 20.29
N ASN A 817 -8.62 11.96 20.23
CA ASN A 817 -9.71 11.37 19.48
C ASN A 817 -9.44 11.37 17.96
N ASP A 818 -8.62 12.31 17.46
CA ASP A 818 -8.23 12.38 16.04
C ASP A 818 -7.48 11.12 15.57
N HIS A 819 -6.91 10.30 16.49
CA HIS A 819 -6.27 9.04 16.08
C HIS A 819 -7.21 8.14 15.29
N ILE A 820 -8.52 8.16 15.57
CA ILE A 820 -9.51 7.37 14.84
C ILE A 820 -9.68 7.88 13.41
N VAL A 821 -9.70 9.19 13.24
CA VAL A 821 -9.71 9.83 11.91
C VAL A 821 -8.47 9.41 11.13
N GLN A 822 -7.31 9.46 11.76
CA GLN A 822 -6.04 9.04 11.15
C GLN A 822 -6.01 7.54 10.85
N THR A 823 -6.52 6.68 11.77
CA THR A 823 -6.71 5.25 11.51
C THR A 823 -7.51 5.03 10.24
N TYR A 824 -8.66 5.67 10.13
CA TYR A 824 -9.52 5.55 8.95
C TYR A 824 -8.82 6.01 7.66
N ILE A 825 -8.23 7.21 7.68
CA ILE A 825 -7.55 7.79 6.51
C ILE A 825 -6.36 6.93 6.07
N MET A 826 -5.55 6.46 7.00
CA MET A 826 -4.39 5.61 6.71
C MET A 826 -4.82 4.29 6.07
N LEU A 827 -5.81 3.62 6.66
CA LEU A 827 -6.28 2.35 6.17
C LEU A 827 -7.03 2.46 4.83
N ARG A 828 -7.78 3.54 4.60
CA ARG A 828 -8.46 3.79 3.31
C ARG A 828 -7.52 4.02 2.14
N ARG A 829 -6.28 4.40 2.38
CA ARG A 829 -5.24 4.55 1.34
C ARG A 829 -4.66 3.23 0.87
N LEU A 830 -4.85 2.15 1.64
CA LEU A 830 -4.35 0.83 1.25
C LEU A 830 -5.28 0.19 0.21
N PRO A 831 -4.73 -0.50 -0.80
CA PRO A 831 -5.52 -1.14 -1.85
C PRO A 831 -6.09 -2.48 -1.36
N TRP A 832 -7.09 -2.44 -0.48
CA TRP A 832 -7.71 -3.64 0.08
C TRP A 832 -8.39 -4.48 -1.00
N PRO A 833 -8.21 -5.81 -1.01
CA PRO A 833 -9.04 -6.72 -1.80
C PRO A 833 -10.52 -6.59 -1.40
N ARG A 834 -11.44 -6.96 -2.30
CA ARG A 834 -12.89 -6.91 -2.03
C ARG A 834 -13.31 -7.59 -0.72
N ALA A 835 -12.69 -8.73 -0.41
CA ALA A 835 -12.97 -9.51 0.80
C ALA A 835 -12.46 -8.85 2.09
N LEU A 836 -11.66 -7.80 2.01
CA LEU A 836 -11.08 -7.06 3.14
C LEU A 836 -11.43 -5.56 3.09
N SER A 837 -12.44 -5.19 2.29
CA SER A 837 -12.77 -3.78 2.03
C SER A 837 -13.31 -3.03 3.25
N ARG A 838 -13.81 -3.76 4.25
CA ARG A 838 -14.36 -3.21 5.50
C ARG A 838 -13.33 -3.03 6.62
N VAL A 839 -12.08 -3.47 6.44
CA VAL A 839 -11.02 -3.29 7.46
C VAL A 839 -10.93 -1.84 7.96
N PRO A 840 -10.94 -0.79 7.10
CA PRO A 840 -10.92 0.60 7.57
C PRO A 840 -12.13 0.96 8.44
N GLU A 841 -13.32 0.46 8.08
CA GLU A 841 -14.55 0.70 8.84
C GLU A 841 -14.47 0.02 10.21
N LEU A 842 -14.18 -1.28 10.24
CA LEU A 842 -14.08 -2.08 11.46
C LEU A 842 -13.03 -1.53 12.44
N ALA A 843 -11.92 -1.01 11.91
CA ALA A 843 -10.88 -0.40 12.73
C ALA A 843 -11.31 0.95 13.32
N ALA A 844 -12.18 1.71 12.65
CA ALA A 844 -12.47 3.10 13.02
C ALA A 844 -13.81 3.30 13.74
N THR A 845 -14.56 2.25 14.07
CA THR A 845 -15.90 2.36 14.67
C THR A 845 -15.94 2.08 16.18
N HIS A 846 -14.85 1.63 16.79
CA HIS A 846 -14.85 1.19 18.18
C HIS A 846 -15.10 2.32 19.21
N HIS A 847 -14.99 3.59 18.81
CA HIS A 847 -15.37 4.74 19.63
C HIS A 847 -16.75 5.33 19.28
N GLU A 848 -17.47 4.72 18.34
CA GLU A 848 -18.87 5.05 18.13
C GLU A 848 -19.72 4.53 19.28
N LYS A 849 -20.89 5.11 19.49
CA LYS A 849 -21.80 4.79 20.59
C LYS A 849 -23.17 4.43 20.06
N MET A 850 -23.90 3.58 20.78
CA MET A 850 -25.24 3.18 20.41
C MET A 850 -26.24 4.34 20.33
N ASP A 851 -25.99 5.44 21.07
CA ASP A 851 -26.81 6.64 21.09
C ASP A 851 -26.46 7.68 19.99
N GLY A 852 -25.45 7.41 19.16
CA GLY A 852 -24.98 8.33 18.12
C GLY A 852 -24.15 9.53 18.61
N ASN A 853 -23.76 9.54 19.90
CA ASN A 853 -22.89 10.56 20.48
C ASN A 853 -21.39 10.15 20.49
N GLY A 854 -21.04 9.10 19.76
CA GLY A 854 -19.67 8.65 19.55
C GLY A 854 -18.91 9.50 18.55
N TYR A 855 -17.77 9.03 18.12
CA TYR A 855 -16.92 9.61 17.09
C TYR A 855 -16.21 8.49 16.32
N PRO A 856 -15.76 8.71 15.07
CA PRO A 856 -15.61 10.01 14.39
C PRO A 856 -16.83 10.46 13.53
N ARG A 857 -17.86 9.60 13.34
CA ARG A 857 -18.98 9.86 12.40
C ARG A 857 -20.34 9.97 13.06
N ARG A 858 -20.42 9.78 14.37
CA ARG A 858 -21.65 9.75 15.16
C ARG A 858 -22.67 8.73 14.66
N LEU A 859 -22.18 7.53 14.38
CA LEU A 859 -23.04 6.42 14.01
C LEU A 859 -23.83 5.96 15.24
N ASP A 860 -25.14 5.77 15.06
CA ASP A 860 -26.03 5.21 16.06
C ASP A 860 -26.15 3.68 15.93
N ALA A 861 -27.01 3.08 16.76
CA ALA A 861 -27.26 1.65 16.77
C ALA A 861 -27.62 1.06 15.39
N SER A 862 -28.27 1.83 14.52
CA SER A 862 -28.67 1.38 13.17
C SER A 862 -27.48 1.34 12.20
N GLY A 863 -26.48 2.18 12.43
CA GLY A 863 -25.25 2.24 11.63
C GLY A 863 -24.15 1.27 12.10
N LEU A 864 -24.28 0.67 13.29
CA LEU A 864 -23.29 -0.22 13.89
C LEU A 864 -23.70 -1.68 13.76
N ASN A 865 -22.91 -2.49 13.08
CA ASN A 865 -23.12 -3.93 13.00
C ASN A 865 -22.52 -4.67 14.23
N SER A 866 -22.72 -5.99 14.28
CA SER A 866 -22.26 -6.79 15.41
C SER A 866 -20.74 -6.73 15.62
N PHE A 867 -19.92 -6.67 14.57
CA PHE A 867 -18.46 -6.58 14.70
C PHE A 867 -18.03 -5.25 15.30
N ASP A 868 -18.66 -4.14 14.89
CA ASP A 868 -18.39 -2.81 15.43
C ASP A 868 -18.68 -2.77 16.95
N ARG A 869 -19.82 -3.37 17.36
CA ARG A 869 -20.23 -3.44 18.77
C ARG A 869 -19.32 -4.36 19.60
N ILE A 870 -18.86 -5.48 19.02
CA ILE A 870 -17.89 -6.38 19.66
C ILE A 870 -16.57 -5.64 19.91
N MET A 871 -16.10 -4.87 18.91
CA MET A 871 -14.87 -4.08 19.05
C MET A 871 -14.98 -3.06 20.19
N ALA A 872 -16.07 -2.28 20.23
CA ALA A 872 -16.28 -1.28 21.27
C ALA A 872 -16.34 -1.91 22.67
N LEU A 873 -17.01 -3.07 22.81
CA LEU A 873 -17.09 -3.79 24.06
C LEU A 873 -15.72 -4.31 24.50
N ALA A 874 -14.95 -4.91 23.59
CA ALA A 874 -13.64 -5.48 23.86
C ALA A 874 -12.62 -4.39 24.25
N ASP A 875 -12.60 -3.29 23.53
CA ASP A 875 -11.73 -2.15 23.79
C ASP A 875 -12.00 -1.54 25.17
N ILE A 876 -13.28 -1.30 25.51
CA ILE A 876 -13.67 -0.73 26.81
C ILE A 876 -13.36 -1.69 27.94
N PHE A 877 -13.63 -3.00 27.80
CA PHE A 877 -13.33 -3.97 28.83
C PHE A 877 -11.83 -4.03 29.11
N GLU A 878 -11.02 -4.10 28.04
CA GLU A 878 -9.57 -4.09 28.18
C GLU A 878 -9.07 -2.78 28.82
N ALA A 879 -9.56 -1.64 28.34
CA ALA A 879 -9.15 -0.32 28.86
C ALA A 879 -9.48 -0.12 30.35
N LEU A 880 -10.54 -0.74 30.86
CA LEU A 880 -10.92 -0.67 32.28
C LEU A 880 -10.11 -1.64 33.15
N THR A 881 -9.70 -2.79 32.60
CA THR A 881 -9.05 -3.87 33.32
C THR A 881 -7.52 -3.84 33.25
N ALA A 882 -6.95 -3.11 32.25
CA ALA A 882 -5.51 -2.97 32.06
C ALA A 882 -4.81 -2.41 33.32
N ALA A 883 -3.78 -3.13 33.76
CA ALA A 883 -2.98 -2.79 34.94
C ALA A 883 -1.72 -1.95 34.60
N ASP A 884 -1.51 -1.63 33.33
CA ASP A 884 -0.28 -1.06 32.82
C ASP A 884 -0.26 0.47 32.91
N ARG A 885 -1.36 1.12 33.36
CA ARG A 885 -1.50 2.58 33.44
C ARG A 885 -0.99 3.10 34.79
N PRO A 886 0.15 3.84 34.87
CA PRO A 886 0.76 4.22 36.15
C PRO A 886 -0.02 5.30 36.91
N TYR A 887 -0.91 6.03 36.23
CA TYR A 887 -1.61 7.19 36.80
C TYR A 887 -2.98 6.84 37.40
N ARG A 888 -3.45 5.58 37.25
CA ARG A 888 -4.69 5.10 37.84
C ARG A 888 -4.43 3.72 38.43
N PRO A 889 -4.85 3.45 39.68
CA PRO A 889 -4.85 2.09 40.19
C PRO A 889 -5.71 1.22 39.27
N ALA A 890 -5.20 0.03 38.96
CA ALA A 890 -5.94 -0.94 38.17
C ALA A 890 -7.27 -1.24 38.85
N LYS A 891 -8.36 -1.21 38.08
CA LYS A 891 -9.69 -1.49 38.60
C LYS A 891 -9.87 -2.98 38.93
N LYS A 892 -10.70 -3.27 39.94
CA LYS A 892 -11.18 -4.63 40.16
C LYS A 892 -12.13 -5.03 39.03
N LEU A 893 -12.22 -6.32 38.79
CA LEU A 893 -13.06 -6.88 37.75
C LEU A 893 -14.54 -6.52 37.95
N SER A 894 -15.04 -6.60 39.22
CA SER A 894 -16.40 -6.17 39.56
C SER A 894 -16.67 -4.70 39.25
N GLU A 895 -15.70 -3.82 39.55
CA GLU A 895 -15.80 -2.39 39.24
C GLU A 895 -15.83 -2.13 37.74
N ALA A 896 -14.96 -2.80 36.96
CA ALA A 896 -14.96 -2.67 35.50
C ALA A 896 -16.30 -3.08 34.90
N MET A 897 -16.84 -4.23 35.31
CA MET A 897 -18.14 -4.71 34.85
C MET A 897 -19.30 -3.79 35.26
N HIS A 898 -19.24 -3.20 36.45
CA HIS A 898 -20.24 -2.23 36.91
C HIS A 898 -20.25 -0.96 36.00
N ILE A 899 -19.06 -0.41 35.69
CA ILE A 899 -18.92 0.73 34.79
C ILE A 899 -19.48 0.39 33.41
N MET A 900 -19.19 -0.81 32.86
CA MET A 900 -19.74 -1.23 31.58
C MET A 900 -21.26 -1.34 31.61
N ALA A 901 -21.85 -1.80 32.69
CA ALA A 901 -23.32 -1.82 32.86
C ALA A 901 -23.92 -0.40 32.90
N GLU A 902 -23.25 0.56 33.56
CA GLU A 902 -23.61 1.97 33.47
C GLU A 902 -23.50 2.52 32.04
N MET A 903 -22.44 2.17 31.32
CA MET A 903 -22.25 2.57 29.90
C MET A 903 -23.34 1.99 28.99
N CYS A 904 -23.83 0.79 29.25
CA CYS A 904 -24.98 0.22 28.55
C CYS A 904 -26.27 1.01 28.82
N ARG A 905 -26.53 1.36 30.08
CA ARG A 905 -27.68 2.18 30.49
C ARG A 905 -27.66 3.56 29.84
N ASP A 906 -26.47 4.15 29.71
CA ASP A 906 -26.25 5.48 29.16
C ASP A 906 -26.13 5.49 27.62
N GLY A 907 -26.44 4.36 26.95
CA GLY A 907 -26.44 4.26 25.47
C GLY A 907 -25.07 4.26 24.82
N HIS A 908 -24.00 3.97 25.57
CA HIS A 908 -22.65 3.88 25.00
C HIS A 908 -22.40 2.49 24.41
N LEU A 909 -22.62 1.43 25.18
CA LEU A 909 -22.46 0.04 24.77
C LEU A 909 -23.81 -0.62 24.47
N ASP A 910 -23.76 -1.70 23.67
CA ASP A 910 -24.91 -2.53 23.37
C ASP A 910 -25.30 -3.37 24.60
N PRO A 911 -26.46 -3.14 25.20
CA PRO A 911 -26.87 -3.86 26.40
C PRO A 911 -27.15 -5.35 26.15
N GLU A 912 -27.56 -5.76 24.94
CA GLU A 912 -27.78 -7.16 24.59
C GLU A 912 -26.46 -7.91 24.40
N LEU A 913 -25.50 -7.27 23.75
CA LEU A 913 -24.15 -7.85 23.61
C LEU A 913 -23.46 -7.96 24.98
N PHE A 914 -23.62 -6.95 25.83
CA PHE A 914 -23.03 -7.02 27.17
C PHE A 914 -23.70 -8.10 28.01
N ARG A 915 -25.04 -8.28 27.94
CA ARG A 915 -25.75 -9.38 28.60
C ARG A 915 -25.25 -10.76 28.11
N TYR A 916 -25.04 -10.89 26.80
CA TYR A 916 -24.42 -12.08 26.23
C TYR A 916 -22.99 -12.30 26.76
N PHE A 917 -22.19 -11.25 26.81
CA PHE A 917 -20.82 -11.28 27.32
C PHE A 917 -20.79 -11.77 28.77
N LEU A 918 -21.70 -11.29 29.64
CA LEU A 918 -21.83 -11.75 31.05
C LEU A 918 -22.01 -13.25 31.16
N HIS A 919 -22.81 -13.87 30.27
CA HIS A 919 -23.10 -15.29 30.29
C HIS A 919 -22.14 -16.16 29.48
N SER A 920 -21.30 -15.57 28.65
CA SER A 920 -20.42 -16.29 27.74
C SER A 920 -19.30 -17.07 28.42
N GLY A 921 -18.90 -16.69 29.61
CA GLY A 921 -17.72 -17.22 30.30
C GLY A 921 -16.38 -16.71 29.78
N ILE A 922 -16.38 -15.96 28.69
CA ILE A 922 -15.16 -15.47 28.02
C ILE A 922 -14.39 -14.49 28.90
N TRP A 923 -15.10 -13.58 29.55
CA TRP A 923 -14.46 -12.56 30.39
C TRP A 923 -13.73 -13.17 31.59
N GLN A 924 -14.24 -14.30 32.17
CA GLN A 924 -13.56 -15.02 33.27
C GLN A 924 -12.21 -15.59 32.77
N SER A 925 -12.24 -16.27 31.62
CA SER A 925 -11.02 -16.87 31.03
C SER A 925 -10.01 -15.81 30.68
N PHE A 926 -10.47 -14.75 30.04
CA PHE A 926 -9.61 -13.60 29.66
C PHE A 926 -9.05 -12.87 30.90
N ALA A 927 -9.88 -12.64 31.93
CA ALA A 927 -9.44 -12.00 33.15
C ALA A 927 -8.39 -12.85 33.89
N ALA A 928 -8.60 -14.18 33.95
CA ALA A 928 -7.64 -15.09 34.58
C ALA A 928 -6.28 -15.13 33.88
N GLU A 929 -6.23 -14.88 32.56
CA GLU A 929 -4.99 -14.87 31.77
C GLU A 929 -4.28 -13.52 31.81
N HIS A 930 -5.01 -12.40 31.75
CA HIS A 930 -4.44 -11.08 31.51
C HIS A 930 -4.49 -10.11 32.69
N MET A 931 -5.31 -10.38 33.72
CA MET A 931 -5.41 -9.50 34.90
C MET A 931 -4.51 -9.97 36.03
N ARG A 932 -4.12 -9.06 36.90
CA ARG A 932 -3.38 -9.39 38.12
C ARG A 932 -4.29 -10.08 39.18
N PRO A 933 -3.78 -10.99 39.99
CA PRO A 933 -4.60 -11.68 41.02
C PRO A 933 -5.37 -10.72 41.94
N GLU A 934 -4.80 -9.54 42.26
CA GLU A 934 -5.40 -8.55 43.15
C GLU A 934 -6.62 -7.83 42.53
N GLN A 935 -6.76 -7.90 41.23
CA GLN A 935 -7.90 -7.34 40.49
C GLN A 935 -9.07 -8.30 40.36
N LEU A 936 -8.79 -9.60 40.54
CA LEU A 936 -9.81 -10.66 40.43
C LEU A 936 -10.63 -10.71 41.69
N ASP A 937 -11.92 -10.38 41.57
CA ASP A 937 -12.90 -10.45 42.63
C ASP A 937 -14.22 -11.04 42.11
N GLN A 938 -15.19 -11.22 42.98
CA GLN A 938 -16.48 -11.81 42.63
C GLN A 938 -17.36 -10.78 41.92
N VAL A 939 -17.86 -11.12 40.75
CA VAL A 939 -18.78 -10.31 39.95
C VAL A 939 -20.21 -10.82 40.18
N ASP A 940 -21.10 -9.93 40.63
CA ASP A 940 -22.52 -10.23 40.77
C ASP A 940 -23.27 -9.97 39.48
N ILE A 941 -23.39 -11.02 38.64
CA ILE A 941 -24.07 -10.93 37.34
C ILE A 941 -25.53 -10.50 37.49
N SER A 942 -26.24 -10.98 38.53
CA SER A 942 -27.66 -10.63 38.72
C SER A 942 -27.86 -9.15 39.03
N ALA A 943 -26.97 -8.56 39.81
CA ALA A 943 -27.00 -7.13 40.10
C ALA A 943 -26.72 -6.30 38.84
N LEU A 944 -25.77 -6.74 38.02
CA LEU A 944 -25.42 -6.07 36.75
C LEU A 944 -26.59 -6.13 35.75
N GLU A 945 -27.27 -7.28 35.65
CA GLU A 945 -28.44 -7.41 34.75
C GLU A 945 -29.61 -6.50 35.13
N GLN A 946 -29.80 -6.26 36.41
CA GLN A 946 -30.84 -5.33 36.90
C GLN A 946 -30.54 -3.87 36.51
N MET A 947 -29.29 -3.53 36.24
CA MET A 947 -28.91 -2.21 35.79
C MET A 947 -29.15 -1.99 34.29
N LEU A 948 -29.25 -3.07 33.53
CA LEU A 948 -29.36 -2.97 32.06
C LEU A 948 -30.79 -2.62 31.64
N PRO A 949 -30.97 -1.89 30.55
CA PRO A 949 -32.27 -1.69 29.94
C PRO A 949 -32.99 -3.01 29.67
N ALA A 950 -34.34 -3.01 29.73
CA ALA A 950 -35.12 -4.20 29.40
C ALA A 950 -34.74 -4.75 28.01
N ALA A 951 -34.64 -6.07 27.91
CA ALA A 951 -34.31 -6.69 26.62
C ALA A 951 -35.40 -6.36 25.60
N THR A 952 -34.96 -5.84 24.44
CA THR A 952 -35.88 -5.61 23.33
C THR A 952 -36.32 -6.99 22.81
N PRO A 953 -37.62 -7.29 22.71
CA PRO A 953 -38.05 -8.58 22.16
C PRO A 953 -37.49 -8.71 20.74
N ALA A 954 -36.85 -9.86 20.46
CA ALA A 954 -36.30 -10.19 19.15
C ALA A 954 -37.41 -10.07 18.10
N SER A 955 -37.25 -9.12 17.18
CA SER A 955 -38.15 -8.91 16.02
C SER A 955 -37.91 -9.94 14.92
#